data_211f2f8ebe361bc23e664bdf942b923d
#
_entry.id   211f2f8ebe361bc23e664bdf942b923d
#
_cell.length_a   1.000
_cell.length_b   1.000
_cell.length_c   1.000
_cell.angle_alpha   90.00
_cell.angle_beta   90.00
_cell.angle_gamma   90.00
#
_symmetry.space_group_name_H-M   'P 1'
#
loop_
_entity.id
_entity.type
_entity.pdbx_description
1 polymer ?
#
loop_
_entity_poly.entity_id
_entity_poly.type
_entity_poly.pdbx_seq_one_letter_code
_entity_poly.pdbx_strand_id
1 'polypeptide(L)'
;MKNNFLFFFIILSFTISAQTDYSTSWEDFYSYNNVKDFVKVDNVIYALSDNAVFTYNTTDGEISKLSSVQGLSGETTTAIHYNKEFKRLVIGYQNGLVEVVDDNGTITISSDIVNFNQSGEKSIIHISELNNKLYLATPFAIVVYDIENLEFGDTYFIGANSLSIQINKTIVFNNTIYAATQNGLFTADATNSVLIDFNNWQQAFPTKKFSNIALFNNTVYLAENNTLFRFDGTTILPINSFSETIQSLKPSTTNLAIALNNSAVILGASMNQVAQFESNTNTVFTLNTAFFENNLAYLGTNELGVLAVTASEPTNFLEIHPEGPLSNEAFSIAAHNKNLWVVYGGYSAVFGPSFNRKGFSHFNGESWINTKYNPDFPLTDLSHITIDTNAENKVYISSFGDTRKVNSPLTGGLLVVENDQITTFYNHLNSPLEDIVALDPNRVTIRISGTALDSQGNLWVTNIGVPNELKKLSANEQWSSIDMSSVKTNPAFGLSEMIVDRNNSIWYGSRNNGAFVFNENGNRKKSLIATPNLGNLPDGTVRTVAVDRSNQIWLGTKSGLVVYKNASGIFDDATPNASPIVVNVNEDGFGDRLLGDQTINSIKVDGADNKWFGTDNGGVLYTNPSGQTTIANFSKKNSPLPSNKIVKIAIDDTNGKVFFATNKGIVAYNSNVAPFGDVLGDVYAYPNPALINHSTVTIDGRNGTHLPKGTNVKILDVAGNLVYETNVVEGQELQGGKVVWNKKNLAGKSVASGVYIVLLSNDDASETSVTKIAIVN
;
A
#
# COMPACT_ATOMS: atom_id res chain seq x y z
N MET A 1 35.95 -60.69 -13.39
CA MET A 1 35.14 -59.55 -13.75
C MET A 1 34.38 -59.06 -12.48
N LYS A 2 34.78 -57.98 -11.87
CA LYS A 2 34.09 -57.41 -10.72
C LYS A 2 33.24 -56.24 -11.23
N ASN A 3 31.92 -56.37 -11.13
CA ASN A 3 30.98 -55.28 -11.41
C ASN A 3 30.90 -54.36 -10.19
N ASN A 4 31.38 -53.15 -10.35
CA ASN A 4 31.14 -52.05 -9.39
C ASN A 4 29.82 -51.38 -9.79
N PHE A 5 28.79 -51.52 -8.97
CA PHE A 5 27.54 -50.76 -9.04
C PHE A 5 27.79 -49.41 -8.29
N LEU A 6 27.82 -48.33 -9.04
CA LEU A 6 27.90 -46.96 -8.49
C LEU A 6 26.48 -46.51 -8.17
N PHE A 7 26.15 -46.43 -6.88
CA PHE A 7 24.89 -45.83 -6.41
C PHE A 7 25.02 -44.29 -6.43
N PHE A 8 24.32 -43.67 -7.35
CA PHE A 8 24.19 -42.19 -7.38
C PHE A 8 23.09 -41.80 -6.39
N PHE A 9 23.49 -41.26 -5.22
CA PHE A 9 22.56 -40.60 -4.29
C PHE A 9 22.25 -39.21 -4.83
N ILE A 10 21.05 -39.00 -5.40
CA ILE A 10 20.50 -37.67 -5.69
C ILE A 10 20.03 -37.10 -4.35
N ILE A 11 20.83 -36.23 -3.77
CA ILE A 11 20.38 -35.37 -2.65
C ILE A 11 19.49 -34.32 -3.27
N LEU A 12 18.16 -34.49 -3.20
CA LEU A 12 17.21 -33.38 -3.37
C LEU A 12 17.35 -32.48 -2.16
N SER A 13 18.07 -31.37 -2.31
CA SER A 13 18.01 -30.27 -1.36
C SER A 13 16.67 -29.55 -1.51
N PHE A 14 15.74 -29.84 -0.63
CA PHE A 14 14.58 -28.97 -0.42
C PHE A 14 15.10 -27.65 0.19
N THR A 15 15.14 -26.61 -0.59
CA THR A 15 15.31 -25.27 -0.05
C THR A 15 13.98 -24.86 0.60
N ILE A 16 13.87 -25.06 1.91
CA ILE A 16 12.82 -24.41 2.70
C ILE A 16 13.19 -22.93 2.71
N SER A 17 12.50 -22.14 1.91
CA SER A 17 12.58 -20.69 1.98
C SER A 17 11.80 -20.26 3.22
N ALA A 18 12.46 -20.09 4.35
CA ALA A 18 11.88 -19.32 5.45
C ALA A 18 11.66 -17.90 4.95
N GLN A 19 10.44 -17.39 5.13
CA GLN A 19 10.10 -16.04 4.71
C GLN A 19 10.89 -15.03 5.55
N THR A 20 11.34 -13.94 4.92
CA THR A 20 12.20 -12.95 5.56
C THR A 20 11.37 -11.96 6.36
N ASP A 21 11.69 -11.77 7.63
CA ASP A 21 11.20 -10.64 8.42
C ASP A 21 11.91 -9.35 7.98
N TYR A 22 11.13 -8.39 7.50
CA TYR A 22 11.62 -7.11 6.99
C TYR A 22 11.48 -5.96 8.01
N SER A 23 10.99 -6.20 9.22
CA SER A 23 10.64 -5.18 10.22
C SER A 23 11.82 -4.28 10.65
N THR A 24 13.07 -4.70 10.42
CA THR A 24 14.25 -3.88 10.70
C THR A 24 14.44 -2.70 9.75
N SER A 25 13.89 -2.79 8.52
CA SER A 25 14.10 -1.79 7.46
C SER A 25 12.80 -1.30 6.83
N TRP A 26 11.68 -1.94 7.14
CA TRP A 26 10.38 -1.66 6.55
C TRP A 26 9.30 -1.55 7.62
N GLU A 27 8.27 -0.75 7.31
CA GLU A 27 7.08 -0.56 8.14
C GLU A 27 5.83 -0.65 7.25
N ASP A 28 4.74 -1.22 7.78
CA ASP A 28 3.45 -1.19 7.13
C ASP A 28 2.60 -0.03 7.63
N PHE A 29 1.92 0.63 6.70
CA PHE A 29 0.94 1.68 6.90
C PHE A 29 -0.40 1.21 6.29
N TYR A 30 -0.84 0.01 6.67
CA TYR A 30 -2.07 -0.57 6.16
C TYR A 30 -3.29 -0.07 6.91
N SER A 31 -4.41 0.00 6.21
CA SER A 31 -5.72 0.05 6.82
C SER A 31 -6.12 -1.35 7.26
N TYR A 32 -6.50 -1.49 8.52
CA TYR A 32 -7.02 -2.72 9.11
C TYR A 32 -8.54 -2.64 9.35
N ASN A 33 -9.20 -1.64 8.79
CA ASN A 33 -10.61 -1.32 9.01
C ASN A 33 -11.56 -2.37 8.40
N ASN A 34 -11.17 -2.99 7.29
CA ASN A 34 -11.97 -4.02 6.62
C ASN A 34 -11.62 -5.41 7.16
N VAL A 35 -12.39 -5.88 8.14
CA VAL A 35 -12.26 -7.23 8.71
C VAL A 35 -13.22 -8.18 8.01
N LYS A 36 -12.69 -9.09 7.19
CA LYS A 36 -13.45 -10.07 6.41
C LYS A 36 -13.96 -11.23 7.25
N ASP A 37 -13.13 -11.70 8.15
CA ASP A 37 -13.45 -12.76 9.11
C ASP A 37 -12.50 -12.68 10.31
N PHE A 38 -12.79 -13.40 11.37
CA PHE A 38 -11.89 -13.56 12.51
C PHE A 38 -12.14 -14.90 13.21
N VAL A 39 -11.14 -15.38 13.92
CA VAL A 39 -11.26 -16.51 14.84
C VAL A 39 -10.89 -16.07 16.25
N LYS A 40 -11.70 -16.47 17.25
CA LYS A 40 -11.40 -16.25 18.67
C LYS A 40 -10.86 -17.55 19.27
N VAL A 41 -9.66 -17.50 19.78
CA VAL A 41 -8.98 -18.61 20.44
C VAL A 41 -8.62 -18.17 21.86
N ASP A 42 -9.26 -18.75 22.82
CA ASP A 42 -9.13 -18.38 24.23
C ASP A 42 -9.33 -16.85 24.43
N ASN A 43 -8.30 -16.12 24.79
CA ASN A 43 -8.34 -14.67 24.99
C ASN A 43 -7.81 -13.86 23.79
N VAL A 44 -7.50 -14.49 22.64
CA VAL A 44 -6.96 -13.81 21.48
C VAL A 44 -7.95 -13.88 20.31
N ILE A 45 -8.22 -12.74 19.70
CA ILE A 45 -8.89 -12.62 18.39
C ILE A 45 -7.83 -12.47 17.32
N TYR A 46 -7.86 -13.33 16.33
CA TYR A 46 -7.08 -13.21 15.08
C TYR A 46 -8.03 -12.68 14.02
N ALA A 47 -7.85 -11.44 13.61
CA ALA A 47 -8.73 -10.76 12.67
C ALA A 47 -8.09 -10.67 11.29
N LEU A 48 -8.80 -11.17 10.28
CA LEU A 48 -8.39 -11.20 8.88
C LEU A 48 -8.78 -9.91 8.20
N SER A 49 -7.81 -9.08 7.85
CA SER A 49 -8.00 -7.86 7.07
C SER A 49 -7.69 -8.06 5.58
N ASP A 50 -7.69 -7.02 4.76
CA ASP A 50 -7.56 -7.08 3.29
C ASP A 50 -6.37 -7.91 2.79
N ASN A 51 -5.19 -7.73 3.38
CA ASN A 51 -3.94 -8.38 2.98
C ASN A 51 -3.00 -8.66 4.18
N ALA A 52 -3.57 -8.66 5.38
CA ALA A 52 -2.85 -8.85 6.63
C ALA A 52 -3.77 -9.46 7.70
N VAL A 53 -3.19 -9.82 8.83
CA VAL A 53 -3.90 -10.22 10.05
C VAL A 53 -3.47 -9.29 11.17
N PHE A 54 -4.36 -9.01 12.09
CA PHE A 54 -3.98 -8.47 13.40
C PHE A 54 -4.52 -9.34 14.52
N THR A 55 -3.87 -9.30 15.65
CA THR A 55 -4.35 -9.96 16.88
C THR A 55 -4.78 -8.94 17.90
N TYR A 56 -5.78 -9.30 18.68
CA TYR A 56 -6.23 -8.52 19.83
C TYR A 56 -6.36 -9.45 21.05
N ASN A 57 -5.62 -9.15 22.10
CA ASN A 57 -5.73 -9.85 23.35
C ASN A 57 -6.84 -9.22 24.22
N THR A 58 -7.91 -9.96 24.48
CA THR A 58 -9.08 -9.47 25.22
C THR A 58 -8.82 -9.24 26.72
N THR A 59 -7.65 -9.65 27.24
CA THR A 59 -7.30 -9.52 28.66
C THR A 59 -6.62 -8.18 28.96
N ASP A 60 -5.69 -7.76 28.12
CA ASP A 60 -4.87 -6.57 28.33
C ASP A 60 -5.06 -5.49 27.23
N GLY A 61 -5.78 -5.82 26.15
CA GLY A 61 -6.05 -4.91 25.03
C GLY A 61 -4.87 -4.77 24.04
N GLU A 62 -3.83 -5.61 24.17
CA GLU A 62 -2.70 -5.55 23.25
C GLU A 62 -3.12 -5.90 21.82
N ILE A 63 -2.67 -5.07 20.86
CA ILE A 63 -2.85 -5.27 19.42
C ILE A 63 -1.49 -5.52 18.77
N SER A 64 -1.37 -6.60 18.01
CA SER A 64 -0.18 -6.91 17.22
C SER A 64 -0.53 -7.10 15.75
N LYS A 65 0.39 -6.73 14.86
CA LYS A 65 0.23 -6.83 13.40
C LYS A 65 1.02 -8.00 12.84
N LEU A 66 0.44 -8.65 11.84
CA LEU A 66 1.10 -9.66 11.02
C LEU A 66 0.80 -9.34 9.54
N SER A 67 1.76 -8.76 8.87
CA SER A 67 1.64 -8.25 7.50
C SER A 67 2.78 -8.76 6.62
N SER A 68 2.90 -8.24 5.40
CA SER A 68 4.04 -8.55 4.53
C SER A 68 5.39 -8.09 5.12
N VAL A 69 5.38 -7.13 6.03
CA VAL A 69 6.61 -6.70 6.75
C VAL A 69 7.10 -7.80 7.70
N GLN A 70 6.20 -8.52 8.37
CA GLN A 70 6.52 -9.67 9.21
C GLN A 70 6.64 -10.98 8.41
N GLY A 71 6.49 -10.93 7.09
CA GLY A 71 6.75 -12.05 6.20
C GLY A 71 5.54 -12.70 5.54
N LEU A 72 4.31 -12.21 5.70
CA LEU A 72 3.19 -12.67 4.86
C LEU A 72 3.39 -12.25 3.40
N SER A 73 2.74 -12.95 2.49
CA SER A 73 2.82 -12.67 1.04
C SER A 73 2.23 -11.32 0.63
N GLY A 74 1.40 -10.69 1.49
CA GLY A 74 0.66 -9.48 1.15
C GLY A 74 -0.39 -9.68 0.05
N GLU A 75 -0.80 -10.92 -0.21
CA GLU A 75 -1.92 -11.22 -1.11
C GLU A 75 -3.27 -10.89 -0.46
N THR A 76 -4.32 -10.84 -1.27
CA THR A 76 -5.67 -10.58 -0.77
C THR A 76 -6.16 -11.78 0.02
N THR A 77 -6.36 -11.62 1.30
CA THR A 77 -6.84 -12.67 2.21
C THR A 77 -8.31 -12.99 1.97
N THR A 78 -8.75 -14.22 2.26
CA THR A 78 -10.15 -14.64 2.07
C THR A 78 -10.70 -15.56 3.15
N ALA A 79 -9.86 -16.34 3.82
CA ALA A 79 -10.27 -17.26 4.85
C ALA A 79 -9.23 -17.33 5.98
N ILE A 80 -9.69 -17.62 7.20
CA ILE A 80 -8.84 -17.76 8.37
C ILE A 80 -9.32 -18.95 9.20
N HIS A 81 -8.37 -19.72 9.72
CA HIS A 81 -8.61 -20.83 10.63
C HIS A 81 -7.47 -20.96 11.64
N TYR A 82 -7.76 -21.47 12.83
CA TYR A 82 -6.73 -21.74 13.84
C TYR A 82 -6.84 -23.19 14.28
N ASN A 83 -5.78 -23.95 14.04
CA ASN A 83 -5.65 -25.32 14.56
C ASN A 83 -5.08 -25.29 15.98
N LYS A 84 -5.82 -25.80 16.96
CA LYS A 84 -5.44 -25.77 18.37
C LYS A 84 -4.39 -26.81 18.74
N GLU A 85 -4.35 -27.95 18.05
CA GLU A 85 -3.43 -29.05 18.35
C GLU A 85 -1.98 -28.67 18.06
N PHE A 86 -1.71 -28.13 16.88
CA PHE A 86 -0.38 -27.67 16.47
C PHE A 86 -0.15 -26.17 16.72
N LYS A 87 -1.14 -25.45 17.25
CA LYS A 87 -1.12 -24.00 17.46
C LYS A 87 -0.75 -23.22 16.20
N ARG A 88 -1.39 -23.55 15.09
CA ARG A 88 -1.13 -22.99 13.77
C ARG A 88 -2.28 -22.11 13.32
N LEU A 89 -1.93 -20.87 12.92
CA LEU A 89 -2.85 -19.98 12.21
C LEU A 89 -2.76 -20.27 10.71
N VAL A 90 -3.90 -20.55 10.07
CA VAL A 90 -4.01 -20.84 8.64
C VAL A 90 -4.73 -19.70 7.94
N ILE A 91 -4.11 -19.14 6.91
CA ILE A 91 -4.62 -18.03 6.12
C ILE A 91 -4.81 -18.51 4.68
N GLY A 92 -6.02 -18.39 4.17
CA GLY A 92 -6.36 -18.64 2.77
C GLY A 92 -6.47 -17.34 1.99
N TYR A 93 -6.09 -17.37 0.71
CA TYR A 93 -5.99 -16.21 -0.16
C TYR A 93 -6.84 -16.34 -1.42
N GLN A 94 -7.15 -15.18 -2.03
CA GLN A 94 -7.94 -15.10 -3.25
C GLN A 94 -7.32 -15.83 -4.45
N ASN A 95 -6.00 -15.90 -4.51
CA ASN A 95 -5.28 -16.61 -5.59
C ASN A 95 -5.10 -18.10 -5.33
N GLY A 96 -5.58 -18.63 -4.19
CA GLY A 96 -5.44 -20.03 -3.79
C GLY A 96 -4.18 -20.34 -2.98
N LEU A 97 -3.41 -19.32 -2.59
CA LEU A 97 -2.30 -19.47 -1.67
C LEU A 97 -2.83 -19.88 -0.29
N VAL A 98 -2.07 -20.70 0.42
CA VAL A 98 -2.26 -21.02 1.85
C VAL A 98 -0.99 -20.67 2.58
N GLU A 99 -1.09 -19.87 3.63
CA GLU A 99 0.01 -19.61 4.55
C GLU A 99 -0.34 -20.14 5.94
N VAL A 100 0.61 -20.81 6.55
CA VAL A 100 0.49 -21.35 7.90
C VAL A 100 1.54 -20.71 8.78
N VAL A 101 1.08 -20.07 9.86
CA VAL A 101 1.93 -19.39 10.83
C VAL A 101 1.99 -20.23 12.10
N ASP A 102 3.17 -20.70 12.45
CA ASP A 102 3.43 -21.44 13.68
C ASP A 102 3.47 -20.54 14.91
N ASP A 103 3.36 -21.12 16.10
CA ASP A 103 3.43 -20.45 17.40
C ASP A 103 4.74 -19.62 17.61
N ASN A 104 5.81 -20.02 16.94
CA ASN A 104 7.11 -19.31 16.96
C ASN A 104 7.25 -18.19 15.91
N GLY A 105 6.19 -17.92 15.14
CA GLY A 105 6.16 -16.92 14.07
C GLY A 105 6.72 -17.39 12.72
N THR A 106 7.12 -18.66 12.58
CA THR A 106 7.56 -19.20 11.28
C THR A 106 6.37 -19.31 10.33
N ILE A 107 6.54 -18.86 9.09
CA ILE A 107 5.50 -18.88 8.05
C ILE A 107 5.87 -19.94 7.00
N THR A 108 4.97 -20.87 6.77
CA THR A 108 5.05 -21.85 5.69
C THR A 108 4.07 -21.49 4.59
N ILE A 109 4.58 -21.45 3.34
CA ILE A 109 3.79 -21.10 2.14
C ILE A 109 3.51 -22.36 1.33
N SER A 110 2.24 -22.61 1.01
CA SER A 110 1.78 -23.73 0.18
C SER A 110 1.04 -23.18 -1.04
N SER A 111 1.58 -23.43 -2.24
CA SER A 111 1.14 -22.79 -3.50
C SER A 111 0.57 -23.75 -4.55
N ASP A 112 0.22 -24.98 -4.19
CA ASP A 112 -0.22 -26.00 -5.17
C ASP A 112 -1.53 -25.59 -5.87
N ILE A 113 -2.48 -24.99 -5.15
CA ILE A 113 -3.71 -24.46 -5.77
C ILE A 113 -3.39 -23.29 -6.71
N VAL A 114 -2.44 -22.42 -6.36
CA VAL A 114 -1.98 -21.32 -7.25
C VAL A 114 -1.47 -21.89 -8.56
N ASN A 115 -0.68 -22.94 -8.48
CA ASN A 115 0.00 -23.60 -9.62
C ASN A 115 -0.90 -24.62 -10.34
N PHE A 116 -2.04 -24.98 -9.75
CA PHE A 116 -2.95 -25.95 -10.34
C PHE A 116 -3.50 -25.45 -11.69
N ASN A 117 -3.45 -26.29 -12.71
CA ASN A 117 -3.91 -25.93 -14.06
C ASN A 117 -5.44 -25.94 -14.16
N GLN A 118 -6.09 -25.04 -13.48
CA GLN A 118 -7.53 -24.80 -13.46
C GLN A 118 -7.81 -23.39 -13.96
N SER A 119 -8.72 -23.25 -14.92
CA SER A 119 -9.22 -21.94 -15.35
C SER A 119 -10.26 -21.40 -14.37
N GLY A 120 -10.22 -20.08 -14.11
CA GLY A 120 -11.16 -19.40 -13.23
C GLY A 120 -10.56 -19.02 -11.86
N GLU A 121 -11.45 -18.67 -10.93
CA GLU A 121 -11.06 -18.28 -9.58
C GLU A 121 -10.56 -19.46 -8.76
N LYS A 122 -9.57 -19.20 -7.92
CA LYS A 122 -8.90 -20.19 -7.06
C LYS A 122 -8.99 -19.88 -5.57
N SER A 123 -9.81 -18.89 -5.19
CA SER A 123 -9.89 -18.39 -3.83
C SER A 123 -10.21 -19.50 -2.82
N ILE A 124 -9.59 -19.41 -1.64
CA ILE A 124 -9.96 -20.22 -0.48
C ILE A 124 -11.14 -19.51 0.20
N ILE A 125 -12.36 -20.01 0.02
CA ILE A 125 -13.57 -19.36 0.50
C ILE A 125 -13.80 -19.61 2.00
N HIS A 126 -13.51 -20.82 2.46
CA HIS A 126 -13.70 -21.25 3.85
C HIS A 126 -12.76 -22.42 4.18
N ILE A 127 -12.44 -22.54 5.47
CA ILE A 127 -11.62 -23.64 6.01
C ILE A 127 -12.39 -24.31 7.14
N SER A 128 -12.57 -25.63 7.07
CA SER A 128 -13.05 -26.45 8.17
C SER A 128 -12.08 -27.58 8.48
N GLU A 129 -12.18 -28.18 9.66
CA GLU A 129 -11.19 -29.15 10.14
C GLU A 129 -11.86 -30.42 10.67
N LEU A 130 -11.22 -31.56 10.41
CA LEU A 130 -11.46 -32.85 11.09
C LEU A 130 -10.16 -33.65 11.14
N ASN A 131 -9.74 -34.09 12.36
CA ASN A 131 -8.60 -35.02 12.56
C ASN A 131 -7.34 -34.54 11.81
N ASN A 132 -6.90 -33.29 12.05
CA ASN A 132 -5.71 -32.69 11.44
C ASN A 132 -5.75 -32.53 9.90
N LYS A 133 -6.90 -32.74 9.29
CA LYS A 133 -7.15 -32.44 7.88
C LYS A 133 -8.05 -31.23 7.77
N LEU A 134 -7.57 -30.25 7.02
CA LEU A 134 -8.35 -29.08 6.66
C LEU A 134 -9.06 -29.32 5.33
N TYR A 135 -10.33 -28.97 5.27
CA TYR A 135 -11.16 -29.00 4.07
C TYR A 135 -11.31 -27.56 3.59
N LEU A 136 -10.57 -27.23 2.52
CA LEU A 136 -10.56 -25.90 1.91
C LEU A 136 -11.68 -25.82 0.88
N ALA A 137 -12.69 -25.02 1.15
CA ALA A 137 -13.74 -24.72 0.21
C ALA A 137 -13.24 -23.75 -0.86
N THR A 138 -13.37 -24.13 -2.15
CA THR A 138 -12.94 -23.32 -3.29
C THR A 138 -14.07 -23.13 -4.30
N PRO A 139 -13.92 -22.24 -5.31
CA PRO A 139 -14.90 -22.09 -6.39
C PRO A 139 -15.08 -23.32 -7.29
N PHE A 140 -14.25 -24.35 -7.13
CA PHE A 140 -14.24 -25.50 -8.03
C PHE A 140 -14.29 -26.88 -7.34
N ALA A 141 -13.86 -26.99 -6.08
CA ALA A 141 -13.73 -28.26 -5.36
C ALA A 141 -13.59 -28.06 -3.85
N ILE A 142 -13.55 -29.14 -3.09
CA ILE A 142 -13.00 -29.19 -1.73
C ILE A 142 -11.57 -29.72 -1.87
N VAL A 143 -10.59 -28.96 -1.39
CA VAL A 143 -9.18 -29.37 -1.38
C VAL A 143 -8.78 -29.73 0.04
N VAL A 144 -8.18 -30.90 0.23
CA VAL A 144 -7.69 -31.33 1.54
C VAL A 144 -6.28 -30.79 1.77
N TYR A 145 -6.01 -30.33 2.98
CA TYR A 145 -4.68 -29.92 3.42
C TYR A 145 -4.35 -30.58 4.75
N ASP A 146 -3.23 -31.24 4.83
CA ASP A 146 -2.71 -31.86 6.05
C ASP A 146 -1.98 -30.79 6.87
N ILE A 147 -2.57 -30.41 8.01
CA ILE A 147 -2.01 -29.36 8.86
C ILE A 147 -0.82 -29.83 9.68
N GLU A 148 -0.66 -31.14 9.89
CA GLU A 148 0.51 -31.71 10.56
C GLU A 148 1.73 -31.69 9.66
N ASN A 149 1.61 -32.18 8.42
CA ASN A 149 2.69 -32.30 7.45
C ASN A 149 2.88 -31.06 6.57
N LEU A 150 1.95 -30.09 6.60
CA LEU A 150 1.95 -28.85 5.82
C LEU A 150 1.94 -29.11 4.31
N GLU A 151 1.12 -30.06 3.86
CA GLU A 151 1.04 -30.47 2.46
C GLU A 151 -0.40 -30.65 1.99
N PHE A 152 -0.62 -30.46 0.68
CA PHE A 152 -1.91 -30.71 0.06
C PHE A 152 -2.15 -32.22 -0.11
N GLY A 153 -3.39 -32.64 0.15
CA GLY A 153 -3.88 -33.97 -0.08
C GLY A 153 -4.80 -34.05 -1.31
N ASP A 154 -5.87 -34.83 -1.17
CA ASP A 154 -6.85 -35.06 -2.24
C ASP A 154 -7.64 -33.80 -2.60
N THR A 155 -8.14 -33.75 -3.85
CA THR A 155 -9.07 -32.74 -4.33
C THR A 155 -10.38 -33.41 -4.74
N TYR A 156 -11.50 -32.99 -4.11
CA TYR A 156 -12.82 -33.57 -4.33
C TYR A 156 -13.66 -32.68 -5.25
N PHE A 157 -13.78 -33.08 -6.52
CA PHE A 157 -14.71 -32.50 -7.49
C PHE A 157 -16.08 -33.16 -7.31
N ILE A 158 -16.94 -32.58 -6.49
CA ILE A 158 -18.15 -33.20 -5.98
C ILE A 158 -19.36 -33.13 -6.92
N GLY A 159 -19.27 -32.41 -8.02
CA GLY A 159 -20.33 -32.34 -9.02
C GLY A 159 -20.46 -33.60 -9.87
N ALA A 160 -21.63 -33.84 -10.44
CA ALA A 160 -21.85 -34.97 -11.31
C ALA A 160 -20.79 -35.06 -12.44
N ASN A 161 -20.24 -36.23 -12.68
CA ASN A 161 -19.10 -36.48 -13.59
C ASN A 161 -17.85 -35.63 -13.21
N SER A 162 -17.61 -35.46 -11.93
CA SER A 162 -16.49 -34.65 -11.39
C SER A 162 -16.46 -33.19 -11.91
N LEU A 163 -17.62 -32.62 -12.17
CA LEU A 163 -17.71 -31.20 -12.54
C LEU A 163 -17.38 -30.30 -11.37
N SER A 164 -16.74 -29.19 -11.67
CA SER A 164 -16.49 -28.12 -10.70
C SER A 164 -17.80 -27.52 -10.17
N ILE A 165 -17.89 -27.41 -8.85
CA ILE A 165 -18.99 -26.73 -8.14
C ILE A 165 -18.38 -25.78 -7.13
N GLN A 166 -18.92 -24.57 -7.05
CA GLN A 166 -18.53 -23.61 -6.04
C GLN A 166 -18.98 -24.10 -4.65
N ILE A 167 -18.01 -24.29 -3.78
CA ILE A 167 -18.20 -24.62 -2.38
C ILE A 167 -18.16 -23.32 -1.57
N ASN A 168 -19.25 -22.95 -0.94
CA ASN A 168 -19.32 -21.72 -0.17
C ASN A 168 -18.78 -21.90 1.24
N LYS A 169 -19.17 -23.03 1.90
CA LYS A 169 -18.72 -23.35 3.26
C LYS A 169 -18.85 -24.83 3.53
N THR A 170 -17.95 -25.38 4.32
CA THR A 170 -18.01 -26.78 4.78
C THR A 170 -18.05 -26.86 6.29
N ILE A 171 -18.69 -27.89 6.85
CA ILE A 171 -18.58 -28.32 8.24
C ILE A 171 -18.45 -29.84 8.26
N VAL A 172 -17.90 -30.37 9.35
CA VAL A 172 -17.90 -31.81 9.58
C VAL A 172 -18.59 -32.11 10.91
N PHE A 173 -19.53 -33.07 10.88
CA PHE A 173 -20.28 -33.47 12.06
C PHE A 173 -20.59 -34.98 11.96
N ASN A 174 -20.36 -35.71 13.05
CA ASN A 174 -20.57 -37.16 13.12
C ASN A 174 -19.98 -37.92 11.93
N ASN A 175 -18.72 -37.65 11.60
CA ASN A 175 -18.00 -38.19 10.45
C ASN A 175 -18.64 -37.92 9.08
N THR A 176 -19.58 -36.99 8.98
CA THR A 176 -20.17 -36.54 7.71
C THR A 176 -19.66 -35.18 7.36
N ILE A 177 -19.11 -35.01 6.16
CA ILE A 177 -18.79 -33.73 5.56
C ILE A 177 -20.07 -33.16 4.97
N TYR A 178 -20.40 -31.93 5.31
CA TYR A 178 -21.51 -31.16 4.73
C TYR A 178 -20.93 -30.00 3.97
N ALA A 179 -21.27 -29.85 2.69
CA ALA A 179 -20.83 -28.74 1.85
C ALA A 179 -22.02 -27.92 1.36
N ALA A 180 -22.14 -26.70 1.83
CA ALA A 180 -23.07 -25.69 1.33
C ALA A 180 -22.54 -25.16 0.00
N THR A 181 -23.35 -25.25 -1.05
CA THR A 181 -22.91 -24.91 -2.42
C THR A 181 -23.94 -24.06 -3.15
N GLN A 182 -23.56 -23.56 -4.33
CA GLN A 182 -24.49 -22.92 -5.28
C GLN A 182 -25.52 -23.90 -5.89
N ASN A 183 -25.34 -25.21 -5.68
CA ASN A 183 -26.17 -26.29 -6.23
C ASN A 183 -26.76 -27.18 -5.13
N GLY A 184 -27.11 -26.63 -3.99
CA GLY A 184 -27.69 -27.35 -2.87
C GLY A 184 -26.66 -27.74 -1.79
N LEU A 185 -27.02 -28.76 -1.04
CA LEU A 185 -26.18 -29.35 0.01
C LEU A 185 -25.58 -30.67 -0.49
N PHE A 186 -24.28 -30.83 -0.39
CA PHE A 186 -23.61 -32.11 -0.64
C PHE A 186 -23.14 -32.70 0.68
N THR A 187 -23.25 -34.02 0.80
CA THR A 187 -22.81 -34.77 1.98
C THR A 187 -22.02 -35.99 1.60
N ALA A 188 -21.01 -36.33 2.39
CA ALA A 188 -20.23 -37.54 2.22
C ALA A 188 -19.70 -38.04 3.58
N ASP A 189 -19.47 -39.35 3.71
CA ASP A 189 -18.83 -39.95 4.89
C ASP A 189 -17.34 -39.64 4.87
N ALA A 190 -16.87 -38.86 5.84
CA ALA A 190 -15.46 -38.46 5.98
C ALA A 190 -14.50 -39.65 6.20
N THR A 191 -15.00 -40.80 6.60
CA THR A 191 -14.21 -42.05 6.79
C THR A 191 -14.01 -42.83 5.50
N ASN A 192 -14.74 -42.48 4.42
CA ASN A 192 -14.61 -43.10 3.13
C ASN A 192 -13.27 -42.75 2.49
N SER A 193 -12.44 -43.74 2.18
CA SER A 193 -11.12 -43.56 1.56
C SER A 193 -11.15 -43.16 0.08
N VAL A 194 -12.33 -43.13 -0.56
CA VAL A 194 -12.49 -42.86 -2.01
C VAL A 194 -13.40 -41.65 -2.25
N LEU A 195 -13.21 -40.55 -1.46
CA LEU A 195 -13.97 -39.32 -1.59
C LEU A 195 -13.66 -38.56 -2.90
N ILE A 196 -12.60 -38.91 -3.57
CA ILE A 196 -12.26 -38.39 -4.91
C ILE A 196 -13.28 -38.82 -5.99
N ASP A 197 -13.99 -39.92 -5.78
CA ASP A 197 -15.11 -40.34 -6.62
C ASP A 197 -16.39 -39.58 -6.24
N PHE A 198 -16.89 -38.75 -7.18
CA PHE A 198 -18.09 -37.98 -6.98
C PHE A 198 -19.34 -38.82 -6.63
N ASN A 199 -19.39 -40.11 -6.98
CA ASN A 199 -20.49 -41.00 -6.63
C ASN A 199 -20.61 -41.27 -5.12
N ASN A 200 -19.58 -40.94 -4.32
CA ASN A 200 -19.61 -41.05 -2.87
C ASN A 200 -20.19 -39.77 -2.21
N TRP A 201 -20.57 -38.76 -3.01
CA TRP A 201 -21.21 -37.55 -2.57
C TRP A 201 -22.70 -37.57 -2.88
N GLN A 202 -23.51 -37.28 -1.88
CA GLN A 202 -24.97 -37.18 -2.01
C GLN A 202 -25.39 -35.74 -2.13
N GLN A 203 -26.13 -35.39 -3.17
CA GLN A 203 -26.70 -34.07 -3.38
C GLN A 203 -28.13 -34.01 -2.86
N ALA A 204 -28.42 -33.02 -2.01
CA ALA A 204 -29.77 -32.67 -1.56
C ALA A 204 -30.10 -31.22 -1.98
N PHE A 205 -31.38 -30.98 -2.24
CA PHE A 205 -31.91 -29.63 -2.56
C PHE A 205 -31.20 -28.94 -3.73
N PRO A 206 -31.12 -29.54 -4.93
CA PRO A 206 -30.28 -29.05 -6.04
C PRO A 206 -30.72 -27.69 -6.60
N THR A 207 -31.92 -27.20 -6.28
CA THR A 207 -32.43 -25.89 -6.66
C THR A 207 -32.12 -24.76 -5.67
N LYS A 208 -31.58 -25.11 -4.51
CA LYS A 208 -31.21 -24.17 -3.44
C LYS A 208 -29.77 -23.69 -3.60
N LYS A 209 -29.50 -22.47 -3.12
CA LYS A 209 -28.16 -21.87 -3.16
C LYS A 209 -27.76 -21.51 -1.72
N PHE A 210 -27.13 -22.43 -1.03
CA PHE A 210 -26.72 -22.22 0.35
C PHE A 210 -25.42 -21.42 0.43
N SER A 211 -25.49 -20.20 0.96
CA SER A 211 -24.33 -19.32 1.18
C SER A 211 -23.54 -19.67 2.45
N ASN A 212 -24.21 -20.17 3.47
CA ASN A 212 -23.61 -20.50 4.76
C ASN A 212 -24.16 -21.80 5.32
N ILE A 213 -23.34 -22.43 6.17
CA ILE A 213 -23.70 -23.60 6.99
C ILE A 213 -23.04 -23.48 8.36
N ALA A 214 -23.73 -23.88 9.41
CA ALA A 214 -23.20 -23.92 10.78
C ALA A 214 -23.75 -25.12 11.53
N LEU A 215 -22.94 -25.66 12.44
CA LEU A 215 -23.35 -26.65 13.43
C LEU A 215 -23.62 -25.95 14.75
N PHE A 216 -24.82 -26.02 15.25
CA PHE A 216 -25.19 -25.47 16.56
C PHE A 216 -26.11 -26.42 17.32
N ASN A 217 -25.82 -26.72 18.56
CA ASN A 217 -26.58 -27.69 19.43
C ASN A 217 -26.85 -29.03 18.69
N ASN A 218 -25.81 -29.64 18.11
CA ASN A 218 -25.89 -30.90 17.34
C ASN A 218 -26.87 -30.86 16.16
N THR A 219 -27.19 -29.68 15.65
CA THR A 219 -28.10 -29.46 14.52
C THR A 219 -27.42 -28.65 13.47
N VAL A 220 -27.58 -29.04 12.21
CA VAL A 220 -27.05 -28.33 11.04
C VAL A 220 -28.04 -27.25 10.63
N TYR A 221 -27.54 -26.02 10.50
CA TYR A 221 -28.28 -24.87 9.99
C TYR A 221 -27.69 -24.39 8.67
N LEU A 222 -28.56 -24.01 7.74
CA LEU A 222 -28.22 -23.55 6.40
C LEU A 222 -28.79 -22.16 6.15
N ALA A 223 -28.08 -21.34 5.43
CA ALA A 223 -28.58 -20.02 4.99
C ALA A 223 -28.69 -19.95 3.47
N GLU A 224 -29.82 -19.42 3.00
CA GLU A 224 -30.05 -19.02 1.60
C GLU A 224 -30.63 -17.60 1.61
N ASN A 225 -29.90 -16.67 1.02
CA ASN A 225 -30.26 -15.25 1.03
C ASN A 225 -30.50 -14.74 2.47
N ASN A 226 -31.73 -14.40 2.80
CA ASN A 226 -32.15 -13.88 4.10
C ASN A 226 -32.85 -14.93 4.99
N THR A 227 -32.88 -16.20 4.59
CA THR A 227 -33.63 -17.25 5.31
C THR A 227 -32.67 -18.26 5.95
N LEU A 228 -32.89 -18.52 7.23
CA LEU A 228 -32.21 -19.56 8.00
C LEU A 228 -33.07 -20.83 8.01
N PHE A 229 -32.50 -21.96 7.64
CA PHE A 229 -33.14 -23.27 7.67
C PHE A 229 -32.49 -24.18 8.70
N ARG A 230 -33.29 -25.03 9.32
CA ARG A 230 -32.82 -26.19 10.08
C ARG A 230 -32.85 -27.42 9.16
N PHE A 231 -31.79 -28.17 9.13
CA PHE A 231 -31.71 -29.46 8.46
C PHE A 231 -31.85 -30.61 9.46
N ASP A 232 -32.77 -31.52 9.19
CA ASP A 232 -33.05 -32.67 10.06
C ASP A 232 -32.42 -34.02 9.61
N GLY A 233 -31.60 -33.96 8.56
CA GLY A 233 -30.98 -35.11 7.90
C GLY A 233 -31.65 -35.47 6.57
N THR A 234 -32.89 -35.08 6.33
CA THR A 234 -33.65 -35.38 5.09
C THR A 234 -34.36 -34.18 4.52
N THR A 235 -34.87 -33.27 5.37
CA THR A 235 -35.63 -32.08 4.96
C THR A 235 -35.04 -30.81 5.55
N ILE A 236 -35.37 -29.69 4.93
CA ILE A 236 -35.04 -28.36 5.47
C ILE A 236 -36.30 -27.65 5.90
N LEU A 237 -36.29 -27.10 7.10
CA LEU A 237 -37.37 -26.33 7.67
C LEU A 237 -36.95 -24.88 7.87
N PRO A 238 -37.64 -23.88 7.29
CA PRO A 238 -37.34 -22.48 7.55
C PRO A 238 -37.61 -22.14 9.02
N ILE A 239 -36.63 -21.55 9.67
CA ILE A 239 -36.70 -21.15 11.09
C ILE A 239 -36.98 -19.67 11.21
N ASN A 240 -36.17 -18.83 10.54
CA ASN A 240 -36.26 -17.39 10.56
C ASN A 240 -36.02 -16.81 9.18
N SER A 241 -36.71 -15.74 8.86
CA SER A 241 -36.41 -14.89 7.68
C SER A 241 -36.14 -13.46 8.15
N PHE A 242 -35.01 -12.91 7.72
CA PHE A 242 -34.55 -11.58 8.12
C PHE A 242 -34.89 -10.55 7.05
N SER A 243 -34.76 -9.26 7.39
CA SER A 243 -34.93 -8.17 6.44
C SER A 243 -33.77 -8.05 5.44
N GLU A 244 -32.59 -8.58 5.78
CA GLU A 244 -31.36 -8.48 5.03
C GLU A 244 -30.73 -9.86 4.77
N THR A 245 -29.82 -9.93 3.81
CA THR A 245 -29.08 -11.15 3.47
C THR A 245 -28.16 -11.55 4.63
N ILE A 246 -28.13 -12.86 4.91
CA ILE A 246 -27.22 -13.45 5.89
C ILE A 246 -25.81 -13.47 5.31
N GLN A 247 -24.89 -12.75 5.95
CA GLN A 247 -23.48 -12.68 5.60
C GLN A 247 -22.68 -13.84 6.21
N SER A 248 -22.90 -14.13 7.48
CA SER A 248 -22.23 -15.24 8.16
C SER A 248 -23.10 -15.89 9.25
N LEU A 249 -22.78 -17.15 9.54
CA LEU A 249 -23.28 -17.93 10.68
C LEU A 249 -22.08 -18.39 11.50
N LYS A 250 -21.98 -17.96 12.77
CA LYS A 250 -20.96 -18.42 13.71
C LYS A 250 -21.57 -18.90 15.02
N PRO A 251 -21.42 -20.20 15.35
CA PRO A 251 -21.85 -20.74 16.61
C PRO A 251 -20.84 -20.44 17.72
N SER A 252 -21.33 -20.23 18.93
CA SER A 252 -20.59 -20.39 20.18
C SER A 252 -21.19 -21.57 20.96
N THR A 253 -20.75 -21.77 22.20
CA THR A 253 -21.28 -22.86 23.02
C THR A 253 -22.80 -22.75 23.29
N THR A 254 -23.32 -21.54 23.44
CA THR A 254 -24.70 -21.27 23.86
C THR A 254 -25.53 -20.50 22.85
N ASN A 255 -24.91 -19.92 21.84
CA ASN A 255 -25.56 -19.00 20.92
C ASN A 255 -25.13 -19.21 19.46
N LEU A 256 -26.01 -18.86 18.52
CA LEU A 256 -25.73 -18.74 17.11
C LEU A 256 -25.77 -17.25 16.73
N ALA A 257 -24.63 -16.69 16.38
CA ALA A 257 -24.52 -15.33 15.85
C ALA A 257 -24.75 -15.31 14.35
N ILE A 258 -25.62 -14.42 13.88
CA ILE A 258 -26.00 -14.22 12.50
C ILE A 258 -25.61 -12.79 12.12
N ALA A 259 -24.63 -12.63 11.24
CA ALA A 259 -24.34 -11.33 10.65
C ALA A 259 -25.27 -11.09 9.47
N LEU A 260 -25.95 -9.98 9.48
CA LEU A 260 -26.67 -9.38 8.36
C LEU A 260 -25.84 -8.21 7.82
N ASN A 261 -26.34 -7.48 6.86
CA ASN A 261 -25.54 -6.37 6.28
C ASN A 261 -25.29 -5.25 7.32
N ASN A 262 -26.32 -4.77 7.99
CA ASN A 262 -26.23 -3.64 8.93
C ASN A 262 -26.57 -4.00 10.38
N SER A 263 -26.72 -5.28 10.68
CA SER A 263 -27.06 -5.75 12.02
C SER A 263 -26.56 -7.16 12.29
N ALA A 264 -26.37 -7.49 13.56
CA ALA A 264 -26.13 -8.86 14.04
C ALA A 264 -27.28 -9.31 14.92
N VAL A 265 -27.85 -10.48 14.64
CA VAL A 265 -28.89 -11.12 15.43
C VAL A 265 -28.30 -12.33 16.14
N ILE A 266 -28.52 -12.42 17.43
CA ILE A 266 -28.04 -13.52 18.26
C ILE A 266 -29.22 -14.42 18.68
N LEU A 267 -29.14 -15.69 18.29
CA LEU A 267 -30.13 -16.69 18.66
C LEU A 267 -29.62 -17.55 19.82
N GLY A 268 -30.45 -17.79 20.77
CA GLY A 268 -30.20 -18.73 21.90
C GLY A 268 -30.42 -20.19 21.50
N ALA A 269 -30.25 -21.11 22.47
CA ALA A 269 -30.36 -22.55 22.27
C ALA A 269 -31.75 -23.00 21.72
N SER A 270 -32.82 -22.27 22.05
CA SER A 270 -34.18 -22.51 21.55
C SER A 270 -34.50 -21.77 20.25
N MET A 271 -33.49 -21.21 19.57
CA MET A 271 -33.61 -20.41 18.34
C MET A 271 -34.45 -19.13 18.47
N ASN A 272 -34.69 -18.67 19.71
CA ASN A 272 -35.26 -17.35 20.00
C ASN A 272 -34.14 -16.27 19.96
N GLN A 273 -34.49 -15.07 19.54
CA GLN A 273 -33.58 -13.93 19.59
C GLN A 273 -33.30 -13.53 21.05
N VAL A 274 -32.02 -13.44 21.41
CA VAL A 274 -31.56 -13.05 22.74
C VAL A 274 -30.84 -11.70 22.76
N ALA A 275 -30.29 -11.27 21.64
CA ALA A 275 -29.69 -9.94 21.45
C ALA A 275 -29.73 -9.52 19.98
N GLN A 276 -29.61 -8.22 19.75
CA GLN A 276 -29.44 -7.64 18.44
C GLN A 276 -28.57 -6.39 18.55
N PHE A 277 -27.71 -6.19 17.56
CA PHE A 277 -26.78 -5.06 17.46
C PHE A 277 -26.94 -4.44 16.08
N GLU A 278 -27.23 -3.13 16.01
CA GLU A 278 -27.56 -2.46 14.75
C GLU A 278 -26.62 -1.28 14.50
N SER A 279 -26.27 -1.08 13.24
CA SER A 279 -25.65 0.16 12.76
C SER A 279 -26.58 1.34 13.05
N ASN A 280 -26.03 2.44 13.56
CA ASN A 280 -26.77 3.63 13.96
C ASN A 280 -26.11 4.91 13.41
N THR A 281 -26.70 6.07 13.65
CA THR A 281 -26.20 7.35 13.14
C THR A 281 -24.83 7.76 13.69
N ASN A 282 -24.44 7.25 14.86
CA ASN A 282 -23.15 7.54 15.48
C ASN A 282 -22.06 6.53 15.05
N THR A 283 -22.48 5.26 14.84
CA THR A 283 -21.57 4.19 14.43
C THR A 283 -22.17 3.47 13.23
N VAL A 284 -21.76 3.93 12.04
CA VAL A 284 -22.21 3.37 10.76
C VAL A 284 -21.24 2.28 10.33
N PHE A 285 -21.75 1.06 10.14
CA PHE A 285 -20.95 -0.08 9.70
C PHE A 285 -21.74 -1.03 8.80
N THR A 286 -21.01 -1.82 8.03
CA THR A 286 -21.49 -3.00 7.33
C THR A 286 -20.73 -4.24 7.83
N LEU A 287 -21.45 -5.35 8.05
CA LEU A 287 -20.89 -6.56 8.66
C LEU A 287 -20.47 -7.59 7.62
N ASN A 288 -19.34 -8.22 7.86
CA ASN A 288 -18.91 -9.44 7.20
C ASN A 288 -19.15 -10.66 8.09
N THR A 289 -18.97 -10.52 9.40
CA THR A 289 -19.04 -11.64 10.36
C THR A 289 -19.41 -11.15 11.75
N ALA A 290 -19.97 -12.04 12.57
CA ALA A 290 -20.29 -11.78 13.98
C ALA A 290 -20.05 -13.03 14.83
N PHE A 291 -19.64 -12.84 16.06
CA PHE A 291 -19.50 -13.89 17.08
C PHE A 291 -20.00 -13.38 18.43
N PHE A 292 -20.65 -14.22 19.21
CA PHE A 292 -21.22 -13.83 20.51
C PHE A 292 -20.93 -14.90 21.56
N GLU A 293 -20.35 -14.49 22.66
CA GLU A 293 -20.03 -15.35 23.79
C GLU A 293 -20.04 -14.53 25.10
N ASN A 294 -20.53 -15.09 26.16
CA ASN A 294 -20.51 -14.48 27.51
C ASN A 294 -21.06 -13.03 27.55
N ASN A 295 -22.21 -12.80 26.90
CA ASN A 295 -22.86 -11.49 26.81
C ASN A 295 -22.10 -10.41 26.02
N LEU A 296 -21.06 -10.78 25.29
CA LEU A 296 -20.21 -9.89 24.49
C LEU A 296 -20.24 -10.32 23.03
N ALA A 297 -20.55 -9.39 22.13
CA ALA A 297 -20.46 -9.58 20.70
C ALA A 297 -19.15 -8.99 20.14
N TYR A 298 -18.57 -9.70 19.18
CA TYR A 298 -17.51 -9.20 18.32
C TYR A 298 -18.04 -9.19 16.88
N LEU A 299 -17.96 -8.04 16.23
CA LEU A 299 -18.53 -7.79 14.92
C LEU A 299 -17.40 -7.40 13.95
N GLY A 300 -17.12 -8.21 12.94
CA GLY A 300 -16.16 -7.88 11.88
C GLY A 300 -16.83 -7.00 10.83
N THR A 301 -16.29 -5.79 10.62
CA THR A 301 -16.90 -4.76 9.78
C THR A 301 -16.03 -4.44 8.56
N ASN A 302 -16.60 -3.79 7.56
CA ASN A 302 -15.85 -3.25 6.42
C ASN A 302 -15.12 -1.94 6.74
N GLU A 303 -15.58 -1.19 7.76
CA GLU A 303 -15.17 0.20 7.97
C GLU A 303 -14.45 0.47 9.28
N LEU A 304 -14.67 -0.37 10.33
CA LEU A 304 -14.33 -0.08 11.72
C LEU A 304 -13.58 -1.24 12.41
N GLY A 305 -12.94 -2.11 11.64
CA GLY A 305 -12.24 -3.25 12.20
C GLY A 305 -13.17 -4.26 12.86
N VAL A 306 -12.84 -4.70 14.06
CA VAL A 306 -13.71 -5.49 14.94
C VAL A 306 -14.37 -4.54 15.94
N LEU A 307 -15.70 -4.55 16.01
CA LEU A 307 -16.43 -3.86 17.07
C LEU A 307 -16.76 -4.83 18.20
N ALA A 308 -16.43 -4.45 19.43
CA ALA A 308 -16.88 -5.16 20.62
C ALA A 308 -18.04 -4.41 21.28
N VAL A 309 -19.11 -5.14 21.64
CA VAL A 309 -20.32 -4.56 22.23
C VAL A 309 -21.00 -5.55 23.16
N THR A 310 -21.48 -5.08 24.31
CA THR A 310 -22.20 -5.92 25.27
C THR A 310 -23.72 -5.90 25.01
N ALA A 311 -24.41 -7.00 25.32
CA ALA A 311 -25.86 -7.05 25.19
C ALA A 311 -26.61 -6.13 26.18
N SER A 312 -25.95 -5.70 27.26
CA SER A 312 -26.49 -4.72 28.21
C SER A 312 -26.42 -3.28 27.69
N GLU A 313 -25.47 -2.98 26.81
CA GLU A 313 -25.25 -1.66 26.18
C GLU A 313 -25.12 -1.79 24.67
N PRO A 314 -26.18 -2.13 23.93
CA PRO A 314 -26.10 -2.59 22.54
C PRO A 314 -25.76 -1.50 21.53
N THR A 315 -25.58 -0.26 21.98
CA THR A 315 -25.21 0.90 21.14
C THR A 315 -23.83 1.46 21.48
N ASN A 316 -23.14 0.93 22.50
CA ASN A 316 -21.83 1.37 22.93
C ASN A 316 -20.76 0.44 22.34
N PHE A 317 -20.23 0.79 21.17
CA PHE A 317 -19.24 -0.01 20.43
C PHE A 317 -17.82 0.43 20.76
N LEU A 318 -16.97 -0.55 21.10
CA LEU A 318 -15.53 -0.39 21.18
C LEU A 318 -14.91 -0.80 19.84
N GLU A 319 -14.24 0.12 19.18
CA GLU A 319 -13.52 -0.11 17.92
C GLU A 319 -12.15 -0.72 18.19
N ILE A 320 -11.83 -1.83 17.51
CA ILE A 320 -10.63 -2.64 17.72
C ILE A 320 -9.96 -2.89 16.37
N HIS A 321 -8.87 -2.20 16.10
CA HIS A 321 -7.95 -2.45 14.99
C HIS A 321 -6.63 -1.68 15.23
N PRO A 322 -5.52 -2.07 14.58
CA PRO A 322 -4.32 -1.22 14.53
C PRO A 322 -4.64 0.13 13.90
N GLU A 323 -4.00 1.19 14.38
CA GLU A 323 -4.10 2.50 13.74
C GLU A 323 -3.61 2.43 12.28
N GLY A 324 -4.30 3.15 11.39
CA GLY A 324 -4.00 3.16 9.98
C GLY A 324 -4.82 4.19 9.19
N PRO A 325 -4.56 4.30 7.88
CA PRO A 325 -5.33 5.15 6.99
C PRO A 325 -6.75 4.62 6.75
N LEU A 326 -7.63 5.44 6.18
CA LEU A 326 -9.02 5.06 5.87
C LEU A 326 -9.14 3.85 4.93
N SER A 327 -8.13 3.59 4.09
CA SER A 327 -8.18 2.52 3.09
C SER A 327 -6.80 2.13 2.59
N ASN A 328 -6.66 0.87 2.16
CA ASN A 328 -5.48 0.38 1.45
C ASN A 328 -5.39 0.83 -0.01
N GLU A 329 -6.45 1.42 -0.57
CA GLU A 329 -6.53 1.90 -1.95
C GLU A 329 -6.09 3.37 -2.06
N ALA A 330 -4.84 3.68 -1.71
CA ALA A 330 -4.31 5.03 -1.85
C ALA A 330 -4.18 5.42 -3.33
N PHE A 331 -4.58 6.65 -3.69
CA PHE A 331 -4.38 7.23 -5.02
C PHE A 331 -3.14 8.13 -5.07
N SER A 332 -2.95 8.97 -4.07
CA SER A 332 -1.78 9.83 -3.96
C SER A 332 -1.34 9.98 -2.51
N ILE A 333 -0.05 10.16 -2.31
CA ILE A 333 0.58 10.39 -1.01
C ILE A 333 1.60 11.53 -1.09
N ALA A 334 1.77 12.25 0.02
CA ALA A 334 2.83 13.22 0.21
C ALA A 334 3.42 13.08 1.61
N ALA A 335 4.73 13.26 1.74
CA ALA A 335 5.42 13.13 3.02
C ALA A 335 6.40 14.29 3.22
N HIS A 336 6.52 14.79 4.45
CA HIS A 336 7.47 15.79 4.88
C HIS A 336 7.48 15.84 6.40
N ASN A 337 8.65 16.00 7.00
CA ASN A 337 8.84 16.19 8.46
C ASN A 337 8.04 15.21 9.31
N LYS A 338 8.22 13.91 9.05
CA LYS A 338 7.54 12.76 9.67
C LYS A 338 6.03 12.64 9.38
N ASN A 339 5.44 13.61 8.71
CA ASN A 339 4.05 13.56 8.30
C ASN A 339 3.88 12.74 7.02
N LEU A 340 2.77 11.98 6.92
CA LEU A 340 2.33 11.31 5.71
C LEU A 340 0.86 11.64 5.47
N TRP A 341 0.57 12.25 4.34
CA TRP A 341 -0.79 12.55 3.89
C TRP A 341 -1.21 11.57 2.80
N VAL A 342 -2.46 11.13 2.84
CA VAL A 342 -3.01 10.12 1.92
C VAL A 342 -4.38 10.55 1.41
N VAL A 343 -4.60 10.43 0.09
CA VAL A 343 -5.90 10.59 -0.57
C VAL A 343 -6.25 9.36 -1.41
N TYR A 344 -7.54 9.10 -1.59
CA TYR A 344 -8.06 7.82 -2.11
C TYR A 344 -8.83 7.94 -3.41
N GLY A 345 -9.03 9.15 -3.91
CA GLY A 345 -9.79 9.38 -5.12
C GLY A 345 -8.90 9.68 -6.31
N GLY A 346 -9.52 10.15 -7.38
CA GLY A 346 -8.80 10.62 -8.54
C GLY A 346 -9.38 10.14 -9.86
N TYR A 347 -8.54 9.59 -10.71
CA TYR A 347 -8.90 9.25 -12.06
C TYR A 347 -8.29 7.92 -12.54
N SER A 348 -8.98 7.28 -13.47
CA SER A 348 -8.52 6.06 -14.14
C SER A 348 -7.34 6.33 -15.09
N ALA A 349 -6.78 5.28 -15.67
CA ALA A 349 -5.72 5.37 -16.70
C ALA A 349 -6.11 6.21 -17.93
N VAL A 350 -7.41 6.41 -18.16
CA VAL A 350 -7.96 7.24 -19.25
C VAL A 350 -8.49 8.59 -18.76
N PHE A 351 -8.13 8.98 -17.53
CA PHE A 351 -8.56 10.24 -16.88
C PHE A 351 -10.08 10.38 -16.73
N GLY A 352 -10.77 9.26 -16.53
CA GLY A 352 -12.17 9.25 -16.07
C GLY A 352 -12.21 9.30 -14.54
N PRO A 353 -13.18 10.01 -13.91
CA PRO A 353 -13.29 10.07 -12.45
C PRO A 353 -13.58 8.70 -11.84
N SER A 354 -13.06 8.45 -10.64
CA SER A 354 -13.25 7.20 -9.89
C SER A 354 -14.49 7.22 -9.00
N PHE A 355 -15.06 8.41 -8.76
CA PHE A 355 -16.24 8.68 -7.93
C PHE A 355 -16.08 8.31 -6.45
N ASN A 356 -14.85 8.32 -5.96
CA ASN A 356 -14.51 7.96 -4.59
C ASN A 356 -14.88 9.09 -3.61
N ARG A 357 -15.40 8.71 -2.42
CA ARG A 357 -15.84 9.60 -1.35
C ARG A 357 -15.28 9.20 0.02
N LYS A 358 -14.06 8.71 0.07
CA LYS A 358 -13.46 8.27 1.36
C LYS A 358 -12.96 9.42 2.24
N GLY A 359 -12.53 10.55 1.65
CA GLY A 359 -11.89 11.64 2.37
C GLY A 359 -10.37 11.58 2.27
N PHE A 360 -9.65 11.92 3.35
CA PHE A 360 -8.19 11.88 3.41
C PHE A 360 -7.70 11.44 4.79
N SER A 361 -6.44 11.00 4.86
CA SER A 361 -5.78 10.57 6.10
C SER A 361 -4.47 11.31 6.28
N HIS A 362 -4.13 11.59 7.53
CA HIS A 362 -2.87 12.19 7.95
C HIS A 362 -2.24 11.38 9.09
N PHE A 363 -1.02 10.90 8.89
CA PHE A 363 -0.15 10.37 9.94
C PHE A 363 0.80 11.47 10.37
N ASN A 364 0.73 11.89 11.63
CA ASN A 364 1.51 13.01 12.16
C ASN A 364 2.89 12.62 12.72
N GLY A 365 3.34 11.39 12.45
CA GLY A 365 4.56 10.81 12.98
C GLY A 365 4.34 9.91 14.21
N GLU A 366 3.16 9.97 14.83
CA GLU A 366 2.79 9.20 16.02
C GLU A 366 1.45 8.48 15.85
N SER A 367 0.43 9.16 15.35
CA SER A 367 -0.94 8.66 15.23
C SER A 367 -1.59 9.05 13.91
N TRP A 368 -2.67 8.36 13.55
CA TRP A 368 -3.46 8.66 12.37
C TRP A 368 -4.66 9.56 12.69
N ILE A 369 -4.84 10.60 11.86
CA ILE A 369 -6.00 11.49 11.85
C ILE A 369 -6.75 11.25 10.54
N ASN A 370 -7.97 10.74 10.64
CA ASN A 370 -8.78 10.33 9.50
C ASN A 370 -9.97 11.27 9.30
N THR A 371 -9.94 12.08 8.24
CA THR A 371 -11.04 12.97 7.85
C THR A 371 -11.90 12.28 6.80
N LYS A 372 -13.05 11.75 7.22
CA LYS A 372 -14.02 11.10 6.34
C LYS A 372 -14.71 12.12 5.42
N TYR A 373 -15.32 11.63 4.33
CA TYR A 373 -16.13 12.45 3.44
C TYR A 373 -17.16 13.25 4.25
N ASN A 374 -17.18 14.57 4.01
CA ASN A 374 -18.12 15.49 4.64
C ASN A 374 -19.11 16.02 3.59
N PRO A 375 -20.44 15.88 3.79
CA PRO A 375 -21.46 16.45 2.91
C PRO A 375 -21.42 17.98 2.77
N ASP A 376 -20.89 18.69 3.75
CA ASP A 376 -20.72 20.15 3.71
C ASP A 376 -19.61 20.57 2.73
N PHE A 377 -18.63 19.68 2.51
CA PHE A 377 -17.60 19.78 1.49
C PHE A 377 -17.69 18.58 0.54
N PRO A 378 -18.69 18.53 -0.35
CA PRO A 378 -19.08 17.33 -1.10
C PRO A 378 -18.10 16.97 -2.22
N LEU A 379 -16.79 16.97 -1.93
CA LEU A 379 -15.74 16.70 -2.87
C LEU A 379 -15.55 15.20 -3.09
N THR A 380 -15.50 14.84 -4.35
CA THR A 380 -15.20 13.48 -4.78
C THR A 380 -13.80 13.45 -5.40
N ASP A 381 -13.20 12.27 -5.37
CA ASP A 381 -11.94 12.01 -6.05
C ASP A 381 -10.82 12.98 -5.63
N LEU A 382 -10.51 13.04 -4.33
CA LEU A 382 -9.32 13.75 -3.85
C LEU A 382 -8.08 13.11 -4.48
N SER A 383 -7.33 13.90 -5.29
CA SER A 383 -6.42 13.35 -6.30
C SER A 383 -4.95 13.71 -6.08
N HIS A 384 -4.66 14.82 -5.40
CA HIS A 384 -3.27 15.27 -5.20
C HIS A 384 -3.13 16.05 -3.90
N ILE A 385 -1.92 16.00 -3.31
CA ILE A 385 -1.58 16.70 -2.07
C ILE A 385 -0.30 17.49 -2.31
N THR A 386 -0.31 18.78 -1.94
CA THR A 386 0.90 19.60 -1.84
C THR A 386 1.05 20.08 -0.41
N ILE A 387 2.16 19.73 0.24
CA ILE A 387 2.50 20.18 1.58
C ILE A 387 3.18 21.56 1.44
N ASP A 388 2.76 22.53 2.24
CA ASP A 388 3.44 23.80 2.33
C ASP A 388 4.62 23.70 3.30
N THR A 389 5.82 23.55 2.74
CA THR A 389 7.04 23.39 3.55
C THR A 389 7.45 24.68 4.30
N ASN A 390 6.83 25.82 4.00
CA ASN A 390 7.07 27.09 4.67
C ASN A 390 6.03 27.41 5.76
N ALA A 391 4.98 26.60 5.85
CA ALA A 391 3.92 26.77 6.85
C ALA A 391 3.67 25.43 7.57
N GLU A 392 3.78 25.48 8.90
CA GLU A 392 3.59 24.28 9.71
C GLU A 392 2.15 23.75 9.56
N ASN A 393 2.03 22.44 9.28
CA ASN A 393 0.77 21.72 9.19
C ASN A 393 -0.25 22.28 8.17
N LYS A 394 0.23 22.88 7.07
CA LYS A 394 -0.62 23.35 5.98
C LYS A 394 -0.45 22.51 4.72
N VAL A 395 -1.58 22.06 4.16
CA VAL A 395 -1.59 21.29 2.91
C VAL A 395 -2.71 21.76 1.98
N TYR A 396 -2.48 21.58 0.69
CA TYR A 396 -3.46 21.81 -0.37
C TYR A 396 -3.87 20.46 -0.96
N ILE A 397 -5.17 20.16 -0.95
CA ILE A 397 -5.72 18.88 -1.44
C ILE A 397 -6.64 19.16 -2.63
N SER A 398 -6.29 18.58 -3.76
CA SER A 398 -7.03 18.72 -5.02
C SER A 398 -8.15 17.70 -5.16
N SER A 399 -9.23 18.08 -5.86
CA SER A 399 -10.32 17.17 -6.24
C SER A 399 -10.44 17.06 -7.76
N PHE A 400 -10.76 15.83 -8.26
CA PHE A 400 -10.99 15.56 -9.68
C PHE A 400 -12.48 15.70 -10.09
N GLY A 401 -13.40 15.85 -9.13
CA GLY A 401 -14.82 16.13 -9.34
C GLY A 401 -15.65 14.98 -9.92
N ASP A 402 -16.97 15.09 -9.79
CA ASP A 402 -17.95 14.08 -10.22
C ASP A 402 -18.95 14.66 -11.23
N THR A 403 -18.82 14.31 -12.52
CA THR A 403 -19.71 14.77 -13.58
C THR A 403 -21.11 14.15 -13.56
N ARG A 404 -21.34 13.13 -12.72
CA ARG A 404 -22.66 12.45 -12.63
C ARG A 404 -23.61 13.16 -11.66
N LYS A 405 -23.11 14.01 -10.78
CA LYS A 405 -23.97 14.71 -9.83
C LYS A 405 -24.75 15.81 -10.50
N VAL A 406 -26.05 15.59 -10.60
CA VAL A 406 -27.03 16.58 -11.05
C VAL A 406 -27.50 17.41 -9.85
N ASN A 407 -27.68 18.70 -10.02
CA ASN A 407 -28.11 19.64 -8.97
C ASN A 407 -27.16 19.74 -7.75
N SER A 408 -25.88 19.42 -7.93
CA SER A 408 -24.87 19.65 -6.90
C SER A 408 -24.10 20.94 -7.23
N PRO A 409 -24.16 21.96 -6.37
CA PRO A 409 -23.48 23.22 -6.63
C PRO A 409 -21.95 23.12 -6.53
N LEU A 410 -21.41 22.01 -5.97
CA LEU A 410 -20.00 21.85 -5.70
C LEU A 410 -19.60 20.39 -5.89
N THR A 411 -18.84 20.07 -6.95
CA THR A 411 -18.37 18.70 -7.22
C THR A 411 -16.86 18.61 -7.38
N GLY A 412 -16.12 19.69 -7.20
CA GLY A 412 -14.67 19.72 -7.26
C GLY A 412 -14.10 21.07 -6.86
N GLY A 413 -12.82 21.12 -6.68
CA GLY A 413 -12.08 22.31 -6.29
C GLY A 413 -10.81 21.99 -5.51
N LEU A 414 -10.36 22.93 -4.71
CA LEU A 414 -9.14 22.85 -3.93
C LEU A 414 -9.43 23.12 -2.45
N LEU A 415 -9.08 22.18 -1.59
CA LEU A 415 -9.11 22.36 -0.15
C LEU A 415 -7.79 22.94 0.35
N VAL A 416 -7.86 23.83 1.33
CA VAL A 416 -6.76 24.18 2.21
C VAL A 416 -7.04 23.55 3.57
N VAL A 417 -6.10 22.76 4.05
CA VAL A 417 -6.19 22.10 5.35
C VAL A 417 -5.06 22.61 6.21
N GLU A 418 -5.38 23.12 7.39
CA GLU A 418 -4.43 23.62 8.38
C GLU A 418 -4.74 22.99 9.74
N ASN A 419 -3.73 22.37 10.37
CA ASN A 419 -3.90 21.63 11.63
C ASN A 419 -5.08 20.64 11.58
N ASP A 420 -5.15 19.84 10.50
CA ASP A 420 -6.17 18.83 10.24
C ASP A 420 -7.62 19.36 10.09
N GLN A 421 -7.78 20.67 9.97
CA GLN A 421 -9.08 21.31 9.72
C GLN A 421 -9.13 21.91 8.32
N ILE A 422 -10.25 21.71 7.61
CA ILE A 422 -10.50 22.39 6.34
C ILE A 422 -10.77 23.86 6.64
N THR A 423 -9.84 24.74 6.30
CA THR A 423 -9.95 26.21 6.55
C THR A 423 -10.50 26.95 5.35
N THR A 424 -10.24 26.47 4.13
CA THR A 424 -10.69 27.12 2.90
C THR A 424 -11.05 26.09 1.84
N PHE A 425 -12.12 26.36 1.11
CA PHE A 425 -12.50 25.60 -0.08
C PHE A 425 -12.60 26.54 -1.29
N TYR A 426 -11.64 26.46 -2.21
CA TYR A 426 -11.66 27.19 -3.46
C TYR A 426 -12.44 26.45 -4.53
N ASN A 427 -13.37 27.15 -5.19
CA ASN A 427 -14.19 26.66 -6.30
C ASN A 427 -14.50 27.82 -7.27
N HIS A 428 -15.38 27.62 -8.23
CA HIS A 428 -15.76 28.62 -9.25
C HIS A 428 -16.45 29.88 -8.69
N LEU A 429 -16.92 29.88 -7.43
CA LEU A 429 -17.61 31.03 -6.81
C LEU A 429 -16.66 32.00 -6.15
N ASN A 430 -15.49 31.55 -5.70
CA ASN A 430 -14.54 32.35 -4.93
C ASN A 430 -13.10 32.30 -5.50
N SER A 431 -12.92 31.73 -6.68
CA SER A 431 -11.63 31.64 -7.36
C SER A 431 -11.83 31.60 -8.88
N PRO A 432 -10.78 31.73 -9.69
CA PRO A 432 -10.88 31.59 -11.15
C PRO A 432 -10.90 30.13 -11.61
N LEU A 433 -11.13 29.17 -10.72
CA LEU A 433 -11.33 27.77 -11.12
C LEU A 433 -12.56 27.66 -11.99
N GLU A 434 -12.42 27.04 -13.16
CA GLU A 434 -13.44 26.95 -14.20
C GLU A 434 -14.13 25.59 -14.17
N ASP A 435 -15.44 25.60 -14.46
CA ASP A 435 -16.27 24.41 -14.57
C ASP A 435 -16.20 23.83 -15.98
N ILE A 436 -15.91 22.55 -16.10
CA ILE A 436 -15.83 21.84 -17.40
C ILE A 436 -17.22 21.58 -18.03
N VAL A 437 -18.29 21.71 -17.26
CA VAL A 437 -19.68 21.52 -17.71
C VAL A 437 -20.49 22.82 -17.62
N ALA A 438 -19.85 23.97 -17.77
CA ALA A 438 -20.44 25.30 -17.60
C ALA A 438 -21.70 25.56 -18.45
N LEU A 439 -21.95 24.79 -19.50
CA LEU A 439 -23.17 24.85 -20.31
C LEU A 439 -24.35 24.07 -19.70
N ASP A 440 -24.13 23.26 -18.67
CA ASP A 440 -25.17 22.52 -17.98
C ASP A 440 -25.57 23.25 -16.69
N PRO A 441 -26.73 23.88 -16.62
CA PRO A 441 -27.13 24.69 -15.47
C PRO A 441 -27.34 23.86 -14.17
N ASN A 442 -27.38 22.55 -14.28
CA ASN A 442 -27.67 21.64 -13.17
C ASN A 442 -26.41 20.96 -12.59
N ARG A 443 -25.23 21.20 -13.16
CA ARG A 443 -23.98 20.57 -12.74
C ARG A 443 -22.84 21.56 -12.69
N VAL A 444 -21.95 21.36 -11.74
CA VAL A 444 -20.66 22.04 -11.65
C VAL A 444 -19.60 20.99 -11.43
N THR A 445 -18.58 20.95 -12.27
CA THR A 445 -17.47 20.01 -12.13
C THR A 445 -16.15 20.70 -12.38
N ILE A 446 -15.34 20.79 -11.32
CA ILE A 446 -13.99 21.35 -11.36
C ILE A 446 -13.01 20.19 -11.16
N ARG A 447 -12.07 20.02 -12.09
CA ARG A 447 -11.07 18.96 -12.05
C ARG A 447 -9.67 19.51 -11.89
N ILE A 448 -9.00 19.09 -10.81
CA ILE A 448 -7.62 19.44 -10.51
C ILE A 448 -6.83 18.15 -10.35
N SER A 449 -5.71 17.99 -11.07
CA SER A 449 -4.86 16.80 -10.97
C SER A 449 -3.51 17.07 -10.34
N GLY A 450 -3.06 18.30 -10.28
CA GLY A 450 -1.77 18.65 -9.71
C GLY A 450 -1.73 20.07 -9.19
N THR A 451 -0.99 20.24 -8.11
CA THR A 451 -0.60 21.52 -7.53
C THR A 451 0.88 21.49 -7.19
N ALA A 452 1.55 22.67 -7.17
CA ALA A 452 2.92 22.80 -6.73
C ALA A 452 3.17 24.22 -6.22
N LEU A 453 4.05 24.36 -5.23
CA LEU A 453 4.52 25.66 -4.73
C LEU A 453 5.81 26.04 -5.48
N ASP A 454 5.92 27.32 -5.86
CA ASP A 454 7.15 27.86 -6.38
C ASP A 454 8.05 28.43 -5.27
N SER A 455 9.28 28.83 -5.62
CA SER A 455 10.23 29.36 -4.65
C SER A 455 9.81 30.68 -3.98
N GLN A 456 8.75 31.33 -4.47
CA GLN A 456 8.19 32.56 -3.92
C GLN A 456 6.95 32.28 -3.05
N GLY A 457 6.57 31.01 -2.86
CA GLY A 457 5.39 30.60 -2.10
C GLY A 457 4.07 30.74 -2.86
N ASN A 458 4.09 30.92 -4.18
CA ASN A 458 2.87 30.91 -4.98
C ASN A 458 2.44 29.45 -5.26
N LEU A 459 1.15 29.17 -5.13
CA LEU A 459 0.57 27.87 -5.47
C LEU A 459 0.12 27.85 -6.92
N TRP A 460 0.67 26.95 -7.70
CA TRP A 460 0.25 26.65 -9.05
C TRP A 460 -0.73 25.49 -9.07
N VAL A 461 -1.76 25.57 -9.92
CA VAL A 461 -2.89 24.63 -9.94
C VAL A 461 -3.26 24.30 -11.39
N THR A 462 -3.40 23.01 -11.74
CA THR A 462 -4.00 22.61 -13.02
C THR A 462 -5.51 22.55 -12.92
N ASN A 463 -6.22 23.18 -13.87
CA ASN A 463 -7.68 23.07 -14.00
C ASN A 463 -7.97 22.41 -15.36
N ILE A 464 -8.36 21.14 -15.33
CA ILE A 464 -8.43 20.29 -16.52
C ILE A 464 -9.67 20.58 -17.34
N GLY A 465 -9.52 20.55 -18.68
CA GLY A 465 -10.63 20.60 -19.64
C GLY A 465 -11.22 22.00 -19.86
N VAL A 466 -10.51 23.05 -19.42
CA VAL A 466 -10.89 24.45 -19.56
C VAL A 466 -9.85 25.23 -20.40
N PRO A 467 -10.21 26.40 -20.98
CA PRO A 467 -9.27 27.20 -21.76
C PRO A 467 -8.04 27.66 -20.98
N ASN A 468 -8.24 28.20 -19.79
CA ASN A 468 -7.16 28.68 -18.93
C ASN A 468 -6.77 27.60 -17.93
N GLU A 469 -6.13 26.53 -18.39
CA GLU A 469 -5.89 25.33 -17.57
C GLU A 469 -4.86 25.50 -16.46
N LEU A 470 -4.02 26.51 -16.49
CA LEU A 470 -3.04 26.78 -15.45
C LEU A 470 -3.48 28.02 -14.64
N LYS A 471 -3.58 27.82 -13.33
CA LYS A 471 -3.96 28.87 -12.36
C LYS A 471 -2.81 29.08 -11.41
N LYS A 472 -2.72 30.30 -10.87
CA LYS A 472 -1.77 30.69 -9.83
C LYS A 472 -2.50 31.41 -8.70
N LEU A 473 -2.31 30.96 -7.48
CA LEU A 473 -2.63 31.66 -6.25
C LEU A 473 -1.31 32.22 -5.69
N SER A 474 -1.16 33.54 -5.71
CA SER A 474 0.04 34.17 -5.16
C SER A 474 0.11 34.03 -3.63
N ALA A 475 1.30 34.19 -3.07
CA ALA A 475 1.50 34.23 -1.62
C ALA A 475 0.66 35.35 -0.91
N ASN A 476 0.22 36.36 -1.67
CA ASN A 476 -0.69 37.41 -1.19
C ASN A 476 -2.16 37.11 -1.50
N GLU A 477 -2.52 35.86 -1.72
CA GLU A 477 -3.86 35.36 -2.00
C GLU A 477 -4.55 35.96 -3.24
N GLN A 478 -3.78 36.39 -4.24
CA GLN A 478 -4.31 36.90 -5.50
C GLN A 478 -4.26 35.81 -6.56
N TRP A 479 -5.41 35.56 -7.19
CA TRP A 479 -5.51 34.61 -8.26
C TRP A 479 -5.20 35.20 -9.64
N SER A 480 -4.58 34.39 -10.51
CA SER A 480 -4.43 34.64 -11.94
C SER A 480 -4.63 33.36 -12.75
N SER A 481 -4.89 33.53 -14.06
CA SER A 481 -5.14 32.42 -14.98
C SER A 481 -4.26 32.55 -16.22
N ILE A 482 -3.74 31.43 -16.70
CA ILE A 482 -2.84 31.35 -17.86
C ILE A 482 -3.45 30.43 -18.92
N ASP A 483 -3.61 30.97 -20.12
CA ASP A 483 -4.02 30.22 -21.31
C ASP A 483 -2.82 29.48 -21.92
N MET A 484 -2.91 28.14 -21.98
CA MET A 484 -1.88 27.26 -22.57
C MET A 484 -2.26 26.74 -23.97
N SER A 485 -3.32 27.25 -24.60
CA SER A 485 -3.86 26.76 -25.88
C SER A 485 -2.87 26.84 -27.04
N SER A 486 -1.93 27.83 -27.02
CA SER A 486 -0.93 28.03 -28.09
C SER A 486 0.08 26.88 -28.23
N VAL A 487 0.25 26.03 -27.23
CA VAL A 487 1.22 24.91 -27.20
C VAL A 487 0.55 23.53 -27.19
N LYS A 488 -0.78 23.45 -27.26
CA LYS A 488 -1.53 22.21 -27.31
C LYS A 488 -1.69 21.73 -28.76
N THR A 489 -1.46 20.43 -28.98
CA THR A 489 -1.68 19.79 -30.29
C THR A 489 -3.04 19.14 -30.40
N ASN A 490 -3.64 18.75 -29.28
CA ASN A 490 -4.96 18.14 -29.18
C ASN A 490 -5.74 18.72 -27.97
N PRO A 491 -7.08 18.69 -27.97
CA PRO A 491 -7.83 18.99 -26.75
C PRO A 491 -7.36 18.05 -25.61
N ALA A 492 -6.71 18.61 -24.60
CA ALA A 492 -6.21 17.82 -23.49
C ALA A 492 -7.34 17.47 -22.54
N PHE A 493 -7.66 16.19 -22.39
CA PHE A 493 -8.68 15.71 -21.48
C PHE A 493 -8.14 15.27 -20.14
N GLY A 494 -6.82 15.26 -19.93
CA GLY A 494 -6.19 14.86 -18.70
C GLY A 494 -4.80 15.46 -18.55
N LEU A 495 -4.53 15.98 -17.36
CA LEU A 495 -3.23 16.47 -16.93
C LEU A 495 -2.73 15.63 -15.77
N SER A 496 -1.44 15.39 -15.69
CA SER A 496 -0.82 14.71 -14.57
C SER A 496 -0.34 15.70 -13.49
N GLU A 497 0.43 15.21 -12.54
CA GLU A 497 1.03 16.07 -11.52
C GLU A 497 1.97 17.12 -12.12
N MET A 498 2.22 18.17 -11.36
CA MET A 498 3.15 19.23 -11.75
C MET A 498 4.34 19.35 -10.79
N ILE A 499 5.42 19.91 -11.29
CA ILE A 499 6.59 20.33 -10.51
C ILE A 499 7.01 21.74 -10.91
N VAL A 500 7.78 22.37 -10.05
CA VAL A 500 8.46 23.63 -10.33
C VAL A 500 9.96 23.35 -10.42
N ASP A 501 10.60 23.80 -11.52
CA ASP A 501 12.02 23.66 -11.69
C ASP A 501 12.81 24.78 -10.99
N ARG A 502 14.15 24.71 -11.00
CA ARG A 502 14.99 25.68 -10.31
C ARG A 502 14.99 27.08 -10.94
N ASN A 503 14.40 27.23 -12.12
CA ASN A 503 14.17 28.49 -12.80
C ASN A 503 12.74 29.03 -12.59
N ASN A 504 11.99 28.45 -11.65
CA ASN A 504 10.55 28.70 -11.46
C ASN A 504 9.71 28.45 -12.71
N SER A 505 10.13 27.52 -13.59
CA SER A 505 9.27 27.05 -14.67
C SER A 505 8.38 25.91 -14.16
N ILE A 506 7.12 25.96 -14.55
CA ILE A 506 6.08 25.00 -14.17
C ILE A 506 6.01 23.89 -15.21
N TRP A 507 6.30 22.66 -14.82
CA TRP A 507 6.26 21.49 -15.68
C TRP A 507 5.13 20.56 -15.26
N TYR A 508 4.36 20.06 -16.23
CA TYR A 508 3.33 19.06 -15.99
C TYR A 508 3.09 18.17 -17.21
N GLY A 509 2.72 16.94 -16.98
CA GLY A 509 2.42 16.00 -18.04
C GLY A 509 0.96 16.05 -18.49
N SER A 510 0.68 15.37 -19.59
CA SER A 510 -0.69 15.25 -20.12
C SER A 510 -0.93 13.88 -20.75
N ARG A 511 -2.21 13.58 -20.98
CA ARG A 511 -2.63 12.46 -21.80
C ARG A 511 -2.56 12.85 -23.28
N ASN A 512 -1.70 12.19 -24.06
CA ASN A 512 -1.54 12.33 -25.51
C ASN A 512 -0.99 13.68 -26.04
N ASN A 513 -0.64 14.63 -25.18
CA ASN A 513 -0.02 15.91 -25.60
C ASN A 513 1.42 16.07 -25.10
N GLY A 514 2.00 15.04 -24.48
CA GLY A 514 3.34 15.10 -23.92
C GLY A 514 3.40 15.88 -22.60
N ALA A 515 4.44 16.69 -22.44
CA ALA A 515 4.64 17.56 -21.28
C ALA A 515 4.58 19.03 -21.68
N PHE A 516 4.05 19.85 -20.77
CA PHE A 516 4.01 21.31 -20.93
C PHE A 516 4.97 21.97 -19.97
N VAL A 517 5.51 23.10 -20.40
CA VAL A 517 6.30 23.99 -19.54
C VAL A 517 5.85 25.44 -19.73
N PHE A 518 5.73 26.13 -18.62
CA PHE A 518 5.39 27.54 -18.53
C PHE A 518 6.39 28.26 -17.63
N ASN A 519 6.82 29.47 -18.05
CA ASN A 519 7.56 30.38 -17.19
C ASN A 519 6.94 31.77 -17.24
N GLU A 520 6.63 32.32 -16.08
CA GLU A 520 5.96 33.61 -15.92
C GLU A 520 6.82 34.76 -16.46
N ASN A 521 8.15 34.66 -16.32
CA ASN A 521 9.06 35.64 -16.88
C ASN A 521 9.03 35.60 -18.41
N GLY A 522 8.45 36.62 -19.03
CA GLY A 522 8.20 36.68 -20.45
C GLY A 522 7.00 35.88 -20.93
N ASN A 523 6.16 35.35 -20.06
CA ASN A 523 4.96 34.54 -20.40
C ASN A 523 5.27 33.42 -21.42
N ARG A 524 6.41 32.74 -21.21
CA ARG A 524 6.97 31.76 -22.14
C ARG A 524 6.31 30.40 -21.99
N LYS A 525 5.96 29.75 -23.08
CA LYS A 525 5.26 28.46 -23.13
C LYS A 525 5.91 27.52 -24.13
N LYS A 526 6.00 26.25 -23.79
CA LYS A 526 6.47 25.20 -24.71
C LYS A 526 5.87 23.86 -24.38
N SER A 527 5.84 22.95 -25.34
CA SER A 527 5.49 21.55 -25.16
C SER A 527 6.61 20.64 -25.64
N LEU A 528 6.73 19.47 -25.02
CA LEU A 528 7.54 18.34 -25.47
C LEU A 528 6.60 17.21 -25.85
N ILE A 529 6.64 16.76 -27.11
CA ILE A 529 5.75 15.71 -27.63
C ILE A 529 6.55 14.49 -28.13
N ALA A 530 5.86 13.43 -28.52
CA ALA A 530 6.47 12.19 -29.00
C ALA A 530 7.03 12.26 -30.45
N THR A 531 7.49 13.44 -30.87
CA THR A 531 8.06 13.66 -32.20
C THR A 531 9.51 14.11 -32.04
N PRO A 532 10.47 13.56 -32.84
CA PRO A 532 11.85 14.02 -32.85
C PRO A 532 11.94 15.53 -33.15
N ASN A 533 12.84 16.20 -32.45
CA ASN A 533 13.05 17.65 -32.45
C ASN A 533 11.90 18.51 -31.91
N LEU A 534 10.86 17.87 -31.39
CA LEU A 534 9.74 18.51 -30.68
C LEU A 534 9.49 17.90 -29.28
N GLY A 535 10.48 17.18 -28.74
CA GLY A 535 10.40 16.53 -27.46
C GLY A 535 11.00 15.14 -27.44
N ASN A 536 10.82 14.37 -28.52
CA ASN A 536 11.33 13.00 -28.68
C ASN A 536 10.90 12.07 -27.50
N LEU A 537 9.67 12.25 -26.99
CA LEU A 537 9.14 11.40 -25.93
C LEU A 537 8.83 10.00 -26.48
N PRO A 538 9.00 8.93 -25.70
CA PRO A 538 8.66 7.57 -26.13
C PRO A 538 7.14 7.34 -26.25
N ASP A 539 6.33 8.11 -25.52
CA ASP A 539 4.86 8.09 -25.54
C ASP A 539 4.31 9.49 -25.27
N GLY A 540 3.19 9.85 -25.89
CA GLY A 540 2.53 11.14 -25.69
C GLY A 540 1.84 11.27 -24.33
N THR A 541 1.68 10.18 -23.58
CA THR A 541 1.08 10.19 -22.23
C THR A 541 2.17 10.25 -21.17
N VAL A 542 2.41 11.44 -20.65
CA VAL A 542 3.35 11.67 -19.54
C VAL A 542 2.59 11.58 -18.22
N ARG A 543 2.96 10.61 -17.39
CA ARG A 543 2.27 10.31 -16.13
C ARG A 543 2.88 11.01 -14.92
N THR A 544 4.20 11.20 -14.94
CA THR A 544 4.94 11.78 -13.82
C THR A 544 6.11 12.59 -14.32
N VAL A 545 6.42 13.66 -13.61
CA VAL A 545 7.51 14.58 -13.88
C VAL A 545 8.30 14.79 -12.59
N ALA A 546 9.63 14.81 -12.69
CA ALA A 546 10.48 15.14 -11.56
C ALA A 546 11.65 16.02 -12.03
N VAL A 547 12.15 16.88 -11.14
CA VAL A 547 13.35 17.69 -11.35
C VAL A 547 14.44 17.22 -10.41
N ASP A 548 15.65 17.08 -10.93
CA ASP A 548 16.82 16.72 -10.14
C ASP A 548 17.64 17.94 -9.70
N ARG A 549 18.70 17.69 -8.92
CA ARG A 549 19.57 18.76 -8.42
C ARG A 549 20.34 19.50 -9.52
N SER A 550 20.55 18.88 -10.67
CA SER A 550 21.15 19.49 -11.86
C SER A 550 20.16 20.22 -12.75
N ASN A 551 18.91 20.41 -12.30
CA ASN A 551 17.79 20.97 -13.04
C ASN A 551 17.47 20.19 -14.33
N GLN A 552 17.68 18.87 -14.35
CA GLN A 552 17.23 18.00 -15.42
C GLN A 552 15.81 17.53 -15.14
N ILE A 553 14.99 17.45 -16.20
CA ILE A 553 13.60 17.02 -16.09
C ILE A 553 13.46 15.55 -16.48
N TRP A 554 13.08 14.73 -15.52
CA TRP A 554 12.81 13.31 -15.67
C TRP A 554 11.33 13.12 -15.99
N LEU A 555 11.05 12.47 -17.13
CA LEU A 555 9.70 12.30 -17.65
C LEU A 555 9.36 10.82 -17.71
N GLY A 556 8.44 10.39 -16.85
CA GLY A 556 7.88 9.05 -16.84
C GLY A 556 6.62 8.98 -17.70
N THR A 557 6.66 8.13 -18.73
CA THR A 557 5.56 7.99 -19.68
C THR A 557 4.83 6.64 -19.51
N LYS A 558 3.77 6.45 -20.28
CA LYS A 558 3.10 5.16 -20.39
C LYS A 558 4.01 4.07 -20.95
N SER A 559 5.02 4.42 -21.73
CA SER A 559 5.90 3.47 -22.46
C SER A 559 7.36 3.92 -22.41
N GLY A 560 7.90 4.13 -21.19
CA GLY A 560 9.32 4.40 -20.99
C GLY A 560 9.65 5.68 -20.24
N LEU A 561 10.96 5.78 -19.92
CA LEU A 561 11.59 6.89 -19.20
C LEU A 561 12.50 7.67 -20.12
N VAL A 562 12.43 9.01 -20.05
CA VAL A 562 13.39 9.91 -20.70
C VAL A 562 13.76 11.08 -19.81
N VAL A 563 14.88 11.71 -20.10
CA VAL A 563 15.40 12.90 -19.40
C VAL A 563 15.61 14.04 -20.38
N TYR A 564 15.05 15.21 -20.07
CA TYR A 564 15.37 16.46 -20.76
C TYR A 564 16.42 17.22 -19.96
N LYS A 565 17.62 17.36 -20.52
CA LYS A 565 18.82 17.82 -19.78
C LYS A 565 18.98 19.33 -19.72
N ASN A 566 18.33 20.09 -20.60
CA ASN A 566 18.50 21.54 -20.71
C ASN A 566 17.24 22.31 -20.30
N ALA A 567 16.70 22.06 -19.12
CA ALA A 567 15.49 22.75 -18.66
C ALA A 567 15.63 24.29 -18.64
N SER A 568 16.78 24.80 -18.24
CA SER A 568 17.06 26.26 -18.22
C SER A 568 17.00 26.92 -19.59
N GLY A 569 17.38 26.20 -20.65
CA GLY A 569 17.35 26.71 -22.03
C GLY A 569 16.15 26.27 -22.87
N ILE A 570 15.12 25.62 -22.24
CA ILE A 570 14.03 24.99 -22.99
C ILE A 570 13.31 25.93 -23.96
N PHE A 571 13.10 27.19 -23.59
CA PHE A 571 12.35 28.13 -24.40
C PHE A 571 13.13 28.62 -25.62
N ASP A 572 14.46 28.56 -25.59
CA ASP A 572 15.36 28.97 -26.66
C ASP A 572 15.88 27.79 -27.47
N ASP A 573 15.60 26.55 -27.05
CA ASP A 573 15.96 25.33 -27.75
C ASP A 573 15.04 25.11 -28.97
N ALA A 574 15.58 25.29 -30.19
CA ALA A 574 14.79 25.13 -31.43
C ALA A 574 14.38 23.67 -31.70
N THR A 575 15.15 22.71 -31.21
CA THR A 575 14.95 21.27 -31.46
C THR A 575 15.05 20.43 -30.18
N PRO A 576 14.15 20.67 -29.22
CA PRO A 576 14.22 19.99 -27.93
C PRO A 576 14.04 18.48 -28.07
N ASN A 577 14.97 17.73 -27.50
CA ASN A 577 14.93 16.27 -27.48
C ASN A 577 15.23 15.74 -26.06
N ALA A 578 14.29 15.05 -25.48
CA ALA A 578 14.56 14.21 -24.33
C ALA A 578 15.29 12.92 -24.75
N SER A 579 16.12 12.39 -23.89
CA SER A 579 16.96 11.23 -24.17
C SER A 579 16.70 10.10 -23.19
N PRO A 580 16.69 8.84 -23.63
CA PRO A 580 16.65 7.70 -22.71
C PRO A 580 17.97 7.60 -21.94
N ILE A 581 17.91 6.99 -20.75
CA ILE A 581 19.12 6.55 -20.05
C ILE A 581 19.48 5.17 -20.60
N VAL A 582 20.71 5.02 -21.05
CA VAL A 582 21.24 3.76 -21.59
C VAL A 582 22.08 3.07 -20.52
N VAL A 583 21.77 1.80 -20.28
CA VAL A 583 22.44 0.93 -19.31
C VAL A 583 22.95 -0.34 -20.02
N ASN A 584 23.82 -1.12 -19.38
CA ASN A 584 24.32 -2.38 -19.91
C ASN A 584 24.91 -2.27 -21.33
N VAL A 585 25.71 -1.24 -21.59
CA VAL A 585 26.30 -1.03 -22.91
C VAL A 585 27.31 -2.15 -23.20
N ASN A 586 27.09 -2.90 -24.31
CA ASN A 586 28.02 -3.94 -24.79
C ASN A 586 29.24 -3.35 -25.53
N GLU A 587 30.19 -4.20 -25.95
CA GLU A 587 31.39 -3.78 -26.65
C GLU A 587 31.10 -3.07 -27.99
N ASP A 588 29.97 -3.33 -28.62
CA ASP A 588 29.52 -2.71 -29.87
C ASP A 588 28.81 -1.36 -29.66
N GLY A 589 28.66 -0.91 -28.40
CA GLY A 589 28.02 0.36 -28.07
C GLY A 589 26.48 0.29 -27.98
N PHE A 590 25.87 -0.91 -28.06
CA PHE A 590 24.44 -1.10 -27.85
C PHE A 590 24.17 -1.36 -26.38
N GLY A 591 23.11 -0.76 -25.87
CA GLY A 591 22.68 -0.94 -24.48
C GLY A 591 21.17 -0.89 -24.33
N ASP A 592 20.71 -1.36 -23.18
CA ASP A 592 19.29 -1.35 -22.82
C ASP A 592 18.85 0.05 -22.42
N ARG A 593 17.61 0.40 -22.71
CA ARG A 593 17.01 1.63 -22.19
C ARG A 593 16.50 1.36 -20.77
N LEU A 594 16.93 2.17 -19.81
CA LEU A 594 16.41 2.09 -18.44
C LEU A 594 14.89 2.26 -18.47
N LEU A 595 14.16 1.25 -17.95
CA LEU A 595 12.70 1.23 -17.95
C LEU A 595 12.06 1.50 -19.32
N GLY A 596 12.70 1.08 -20.42
CA GLY A 596 12.35 1.46 -21.80
C GLY A 596 10.92 1.10 -22.21
N ASP A 597 10.36 0.01 -21.68
CA ASP A 597 9.03 -0.50 -22.02
C ASP A 597 8.05 -0.48 -20.82
N GLN A 598 8.46 0.18 -19.71
CA GLN A 598 7.66 0.21 -18.50
C GLN A 598 6.75 1.44 -18.44
N THR A 599 5.56 1.29 -17.92
CA THR A 599 4.75 2.43 -17.49
C THR A 599 5.28 2.96 -16.15
N ILE A 600 5.67 4.23 -16.12
CA ILE A 600 6.22 4.89 -14.94
C ILE A 600 5.12 5.73 -14.29
N ASN A 601 4.69 5.34 -13.11
CA ASN A 601 3.60 6.02 -12.39
C ASN A 601 4.11 7.11 -11.44
N SER A 602 5.34 6.99 -10.94
CA SER A 602 5.93 7.96 -10.01
C SER A 602 7.43 8.02 -10.14
N ILE A 603 7.99 9.23 -10.11
CA ILE A 603 9.42 9.49 -10.01
C ILE A 603 9.63 10.41 -8.82
N LYS A 604 10.58 10.04 -7.94
CA LYS A 604 11.04 10.91 -6.84
C LYS A 604 12.56 10.96 -6.81
N VAL A 605 13.06 12.13 -6.43
CA VAL A 605 14.50 12.39 -6.26
C VAL A 605 14.75 12.55 -4.79
N ASP A 606 15.68 11.78 -4.22
CA ASP A 606 16.00 11.87 -2.80
C ASP A 606 17.03 12.97 -2.49
N GLY A 607 17.33 13.11 -1.22
CA GLY A 607 18.27 14.12 -0.74
C GLY A 607 19.69 13.99 -1.29
N ALA A 608 20.10 12.81 -1.74
CA ALA A 608 21.39 12.56 -2.40
C ALA A 608 21.33 12.61 -3.93
N ASP A 609 20.24 13.08 -4.49
CA ASP A 609 19.98 13.15 -5.94
C ASP A 609 19.75 11.78 -6.61
N ASN A 610 19.60 10.70 -5.86
CA ASN A 610 19.26 9.41 -6.41
C ASN A 610 17.79 9.39 -6.88
N LYS A 611 17.47 8.48 -7.80
CA LYS A 611 16.16 8.42 -8.45
C LYS A 611 15.39 7.17 -8.03
N TRP A 612 14.17 7.37 -7.57
CA TRP A 612 13.21 6.34 -7.23
C TRP A 612 12.11 6.30 -8.28
N PHE A 613 11.94 5.14 -8.92
CA PHE A 613 10.95 4.93 -9.98
C PHE A 613 9.92 3.91 -9.53
N GLY A 614 8.66 4.32 -9.50
CA GLY A 614 7.51 3.44 -9.28
C GLY A 614 6.87 3.06 -10.61
N THR A 615 6.76 1.76 -10.86
CA THR A 615 6.22 1.23 -12.12
C THR A 615 4.85 0.58 -11.95
N ASP A 616 4.17 0.32 -13.06
CA ASP A 616 2.85 -0.35 -13.04
C ASP A 616 2.95 -1.86 -12.74
N ASN A 617 4.05 -2.52 -13.10
CA ASN A 617 4.19 -3.98 -12.96
C ASN A 617 5.54 -4.46 -12.42
N GLY A 618 6.57 -3.61 -12.41
CA GLY A 618 7.95 -3.98 -12.06
C GLY A 618 8.33 -3.69 -10.60
N GLY A 619 7.43 -3.09 -9.81
CA GLY A 619 7.76 -2.62 -8.46
C GLY A 619 8.51 -1.29 -8.48
N VAL A 620 9.53 -1.17 -7.64
CA VAL A 620 10.34 0.03 -7.44
C VAL A 620 11.75 -0.20 -7.92
N LEU A 621 12.26 0.70 -8.74
CA LEU A 621 13.69 0.76 -9.10
C LEU A 621 14.33 1.97 -8.41
N TYR A 622 15.46 1.77 -7.76
CA TYR A 622 16.26 2.79 -7.11
C TYR A 622 17.64 2.86 -7.76
N THR A 623 18.02 4.05 -8.24
CA THR A 623 19.25 4.25 -9.00
C THR A 623 20.06 5.42 -8.46
N ASN A 624 21.34 5.46 -8.84
CA ASN A 624 22.22 6.59 -8.60
C ASN A 624 21.75 7.88 -9.35
N PRO A 625 22.37 9.04 -9.09
CA PRO A 625 21.96 10.33 -9.69
C PRO A 625 21.88 10.33 -11.22
N SER A 626 22.75 9.61 -11.91
CA SER A 626 22.73 9.53 -13.39
C SER A 626 21.67 8.56 -13.94
N GLY A 627 21.10 7.70 -13.09
CA GLY A 627 20.21 6.62 -13.51
C GLY A 627 20.91 5.40 -14.11
N GLN A 628 22.23 5.42 -14.26
CA GLN A 628 22.98 4.36 -14.93
C GLN A 628 23.30 3.16 -14.06
N THR A 629 23.33 3.33 -12.73
CA THR A 629 23.64 2.27 -11.78
C THR A 629 22.42 2.00 -10.91
N THR A 630 21.95 0.76 -10.90
CA THR A 630 20.91 0.31 -9.99
C THR A 630 21.49 0.13 -8.59
N ILE A 631 20.90 0.79 -7.59
CA ILE A 631 21.22 0.66 -6.18
C ILE A 631 20.38 -0.48 -5.58
N ALA A 632 19.08 -0.47 -5.85
CA ALA A 632 18.15 -1.51 -5.41
C ALA A 632 16.97 -1.66 -6.38
N ASN A 633 16.37 -2.84 -6.35
CA ASN A 633 15.14 -3.14 -7.07
C ASN A 633 14.21 -3.90 -6.11
N PHE A 634 13.07 -3.31 -5.76
CA PHE A 634 12.10 -3.88 -4.84
C PHE A 634 10.86 -4.40 -5.59
N SER A 635 10.54 -5.63 -5.33
CA SER A 635 9.35 -6.32 -5.86
C SER A 635 8.75 -7.23 -4.80
N LYS A 636 7.57 -7.75 -5.02
CA LYS A 636 6.96 -8.77 -4.15
C LYS A 636 7.83 -10.00 -3.89
N LYS A 637 8.83 -10.26 -4.74
CA LYS A 637 9.71 -11.44 -4.61
C LYS A 637 10.85 -11.24 -3.63
N ASN A 638 11.23 -10.00 -3.36
CA ASN A 638 12.45 -9.67 -2.61
C ASN A 638 12.26 -8.54 -1.60
N SER A 639 11.02 -8.14 -1.35
CA SER A 639 10.67 -7.07 -0.42
C SER A 639 9.22 -7.24 0.08
N PRO A 640 8.81 -6.55 1.14
CA PRO A 640 7.44 -6.64 1.67
C PRO A 640 6.41 -5.83 0.87
N LEU A 641 6.72 -5.41 -0.35
CA LEU A 641 5.74 -4.76 -1.22
C LEU A 641 4.52 -5.67 -1.43
N PRO A 642 3.29 -5.24 -1.08
CA PRO A 642 2.10 -6.07 -1.25
C PRO A 642 1.69 -6.19 -2.71
N SER A 643 2.25 -5.34 -3.59
CA SER A 643 2.02 -5.33 -5.02
C SER A 643 3.22 -4.78 -5.79
N ASN A 644 3.46 -5.30 -7.00
CA ASN A 644 4.41 -4.69 -7.94
C ASN A 644 3.84 -3.44 -8.63
N LYS A 645 2.54 -3.16 -8.49
CA LYS A 645 1.93 -1.94 -8.99
C LYS A 645 2.12 -0.82 -7.99
N ILE A 646 3.08 0.05 -8.27
CA ILE A 646 3.32 1.26 -7.50
C ILE A 646 2.43 2.37 -8.06
N VAL A 647 1.61 2.94 -7.20
CA VAL A 647 0.71 4.05 -7.54
C VAL A 647 1.43 5.39 -7.36
N LYS A 648 2.11 5.54 -6.21
CA LYS A 648 2.83 6.78 -5.86
C LYS A 648 3.99 6.49 -4.91
N ILE A 649 5.05 7.29 -5.02
CA ILE A 649 6.17 7.33 -4.07
C ILE A 649 6.15 8.69 -3.38
N ALA A 650 6.39 8.73 -2.09
CA ALA A 650 6.70 9.95 -1.34
C ALA A 650 7.95 9.74 -0.51
N ILE A 651 8.75 10.77 -0.35
CA ILE A 651 9.96 10.75 0.47
C ILE A 651 9.81 11.79 1.56
N ASP A 652 10.03 11.39 2.80
CA ASP A 652 10.26 12.32 3.88
C ASP A 652 11.72 12.78 3.80
N ASP A 653 11.93 13.97 3.30
CA ASP A 653 13.23 14.57 3.06
C ASP A 653 14.00 14.89 4.35
N THR A 654 13.34 14.90 5.52
CA THR A 654 13.98 15.17 6.81
C THR A 654 14.65 13.94 7.42
N ASN A 655 14.16 12.73 7.14
CA ASN A 655 14.69 11.48 7.70
C ASN A 655 15.07 10.43 6.65
N GLY A 656 14.77 10.68 5.38
CA GLY A 656 15.04 9.76 4.26
C GLY A 656 14.10 8.57 4.16
N LYS A 657 13.00 8.52 4.93
CA LYS A 657 11.99 7.46 4.83
C LYS A 657 11.24 7.56 3.51
N VAL A 658 11.14 6.45 2.78
CA VAL A 658 10.50 6.38 1.47
C VAL A 658 9.21 5.57 1.58
N PHE A 659 8.08 6.18 1.26
CA PHE A 659 6.76 5.58 1.28
C PHE A 659 6.36 5.12 -0.13
N PHE A 660 5.88 3.89 -0.24
CA PHE A 660 5.38 3.30 -1.47
C PHE A 660 3.89 3.02 -1.33
N ALA A 661 3.06 3.84 -1.96
CA ALA A 661 1.65 3.54 -2.14
C ALA A 661 1.49 2.54 -3.28
N THR A 662 0.87 1.42 -2.98
CA THR A 662 0.48 0.40 -3.96
C THR A 662 -1.04 0.34 -4.06
N ASN A 663 -1.58 -0.46 -4.97
CA ASN A 663 -3.02 -0.74 -5.02
C ASN A 663 -3.51 -1.71 -3.91
N LYS A 664 -2.63 -2.09 -2.97
CA LYS A 664 -2.92 -2.99 -1.84
C LYS A 664 -2.44 -2.45 -0.50
N GLY A 665 -2.16 -1.16 -0.38
CA GLY A 665 -1.71 -0.51 0.84
C GLY A 665 -0.36 0.17 0.70
N ILE A 666 0.06 0.82 1.77
CA ILE A 666 1.27 1.62 1.86
C ILE A 666 2.29 0.87 2.72
N VAL A 667 3.53 0.79 2.23
CA VAL A 667 4.69 0.36 3.04
C VAL A 667 5.77 1.43 2.97
N ALA A 668 6.59 1.52 3.99
CA ALA A 668 7.71 2.46 4.03
C ALA A 668 9.04 1.72 4.18
N TYR A 669 10.05 2.22 3.49
CA TYR A 669 11.43 1.78 3.56
C TYR A 669 12.30 2.84 4.24
N ASN A 670 13.06 2.42 5.25
CA ASN A 670 13.99 3.30 5.97
C ASN A 670 15.30 3.40 5.18
N SER A 671 15.36 4.25 4.16
CA SER A 671 16.57 4.40 3.32
C SER A 671 17.72 5.07 4.07
N ASN A 672 17.41 5.85 5.10
CA ASN A 672 18.37 6.61 5.91
C ASN A 672 19.26 7.59 5.11
N VAL A 673 18.88 7.93 3.89
CA VAL A 673 19.59 8.91 3.06
C VAL A 673 19.29 10.31 3.55
N ALA A 674 20.32 11.05 3.99
CA ALA A 674 20.19 12.44 4.40
C ALA A 674 20.37 13.38 3.20
N PRO A 675 19.64 14.50 3.09
CA PRO A 675 19.92 15.52 2.09
C PRO A 675 21.30 16.13 2.32
N PHE A 676 21.95 16.64 1.26
CA PHE A 676 23.16 17.43 1.43
C PHE A 676 22.83 18.79 2.04
N GLY A 677 23.66 19.22 2.99
CA GLY A 677 23.62 20.58 3.52
C GLY A 677 24.08 21.62 2.52
N ASP A 678 23.67 22.86 2.71
CA ASP A 678 24.12 23.99 1.90
C ASP A 678 25.45 24.59 2.41
N VAL A 679 25.67 24.57 3.72
CA VAL A 679 26.86 25.09 4.39
C VAL A 679 27.36 24.12 5.47
N LEU A 680 28.66 24.12 5.75
CA LEU A 680 29.26 23.33 6.81
C LEU A 680 29.08 24.02 8.16
N GLY A 681 28.01 23.69 8.85
CA GLY A 681 27.70 24.20 10.19
C GLY A 681 28.35 23.37 11.32
N ASP A 682 27.74 23.46 12.51
CA ASP A 682 28.12 22.64 13.65
C ASP A 682 27.87 21.16 13.38
N VAL A 683 28.81 20.30 13.73
CA VAL A 683 28.75 18.85 13.51
C VAL A 683 28.70 18.07 14.80
N TYR A 684 28.18 16.86 14.76
CA TYR A 684 28.16 15.92 15.87
C TYR A 684 28.38 14.49 15.38
N ALA A 685 28.67 13.61 16.30
CA ALA A 685 28.82 12.18 16.00
C ALA A 685 27.94 11.37 16.96
N TYR A 686 27.28 10.34 16.43
CA TYR A 686 26.43 9.47 17.24
C TYR A 686 26.46 8.01 16.74
N PRO A 687 26.28 7.01 17.65
CA PRO A 687 26.27 7.16 19.08
C PRO A 687 27.63 7.64 19.61
N ASN A 688 27.62 8.43 20.70
CA ASN A 688 28.84 8.92 21.35
C ASN A 688 28.62 8.98 22.87
N PRO A 689 29.25 8.09 23.67
CA PRO A 689 30.29 7.12 23.28
C PRO A 689 29.74 5.99 22.40
N ALA A 690 30.58 5.51 21.47
CA ALA A 690 30.28 4.33 20.66
C ALA A 690 30.82 3.09 21.40
N LEU A 691 29.90 2.22 21.84
CA LEU A 691 30.20 0.99 22.57
C LEU A 691 30.55 -0.16 21.61
N ILE A 692 30.99 -1.27 22.16
CA ILE A 692 31.43 -2.46 21.41
C ILE A 692 30.25 -3.01 20.51
N ASN A 693 29.04 -2.95 20.99
CA ASN A 693 27.84 -3.40 20.26
C ASN A 693 27.37 -2.44 19.15
N HIS A 694 27.90 -1.22 19.10
CA HIS A 694 27.63 -0.30 18.02
C HIS A 694 28.57 -0.59 16.84
N SER A 695 28.06 -1.06 15.73
CA SER A 695 28.86 -1.40 14.53
C SER A 695 29.45 -0.17 13.83
N THR A 696 28.76 0.97 13.92
CA THR A 696 29.10 2.22 13.22
C THR A 696 28.95 3.45 14.10
N VAL A 697 29.53 4.56 13.63
CA VAL A 697 29.35 5.92 14.17
C VAL A 697 28.97 6.81 12.99
N THR A 698 27.86 7.55 13.11
CA THR A 698 27.43 8.53 12.12
C THR A 698 27.97 9.92 12.48
N ILE A 699 28.49 10.64 11.50
CA ILE A 699 28.95 12.02 11.58
C ILE A 699 28.01 12.85 10.72
N ASP A 700 27.39 13.89 11.28
CA ASP A 700 26.33 14.64 10.64
C ASP A 700 26.28 16.10 11.12
N GLY A 701 25.60 16.98 10.40
CA GLY A 701 25.32 18.35 10.83
C GLY A 701 24.29 18.39 11.96
N ARG A 702 24.44 19.34 12.90
CA ARG A 702 23.47 19.55 13.99
C ARG A 702 22.15 20.13 13.46
N ASN A 703 21.08 19.85 14.18
CA ASN A 703 19.74 20.41 13.92
C ASN A 703 19.22 20.20 12.49
N GLY A 704 19.60 19.06 11.86
CA GLY A 704 19.15 18.74 10.51
C GLY A 704 19.85 19.52 9.40
N THR A 705 20.97 20.21 9.68
CA THR A 705 21.70 20.94 8.64
C THR A 705 22.43 20.05 7.65
N HIS A 706 22.79 18.82 8.06
CA HIS A 706 23.56 17.85 7.30
C HIS A 706 24.90 18.38 6.74
N LEU A 707 25.69 17.51 6.14
CA LEU A 707 27.00 17.88 5.59
C LEU A 707 26.84 18.28 4.11
N PRO A 708 27.49 19.36 3.65
CA PRO A 708 27.53 19.71 2.23
C PRO A 708 28.21 18.64 1.38
N LYS A 709 27.80 18.53 0.10
CA LYS A 709 28.47 17.69 -0.88
C LYS A 709 29.93 18.13 -1.04
N GLY A 710 30.85 17.17 -1.07
CA GLY A 710 32.28 17.45 -1.18
C GLY A 710 33.03 17.65 0.16
N THR A 711 32.32 17.72 1.30
CA THR A 711 32.96 17.86 2.61
C THR A 711 33.98 16.73 2.85
N ASN A 712 35.23 17.08 3.08
CA ASN A 712 36.31 16.15 3.50
C ASN A 712 36.17 15.88 4.98
N VAL A 713 36.24 14.62 5.40
CA VAL A 713 36.12 14.15 6.78
C VAL A 713 37.35 13.34 7.16
N LYS A 714 38.16 13.85 8.09
CA LYS A 714 39.33 13.17 8.63
C LYS A 714 39.10 12.78 10.09
N ILE A 715 39.41 11.53 10.42
CA ILE A 715 39.32 11.03 11.78
C ILE A 715 40.76 10.79 12.24
N LEU A 716 41.16 11.46 13.32
CA LEU A 716 42.51 11.43 13.89
C LEU A 716 42.48 10.80 15.27
N ASP A 717 43.56 10.17 15.67
CA ASP A 717 43.77 9.80 17.07
C ASP A 717 44.20 11.05 17.92
N VAL A 718 44.33 10.87 19.22
CA VAL A 718 44.74 11.96 20.15
C VAL A 718 46.17 12.46 19.91
N ALA A 719 46.98 11.72 19.20
CA ALA A 719 48.36 12.12 18.82
C ALA A 719 48.37 12.88 17.47
N GLY A 720 47.22 13.01 16.82
CA GLY A 720 47.09 13.68 15.51
C GLY A 720 47.37 12.77 14.33
N ASN A 721 47.51 11.46 14.51
CA ASN A 721 47.68 10.54 13.37
C ASN A 721 46.38 10.28 12.65
N LEU A 722 46.45 10.26 11.32
CA LEU A 722 45.29 9.94 10.49
C LEU A 722 44.84 8.48 10.64
N VAL A 723 43.62 8.27 11.09
CA VAL A 723 43.02 6.96 11.28
C VAL A 723 42.14 6.58 10.10
N TYR A 724 41.30 7.53 9.64
CA TYR A 724 40.37 7.34 8.54
C TYR A 724 40.13 8.67 7.80
N GLU A 725 39.93 8.60 6.52
CA GLU A 725 39.60 9.75 5.69
C GLU A 725 38.57 9.36 4.65
N THR A 726 37.60 10.24 4.40
CA THR A 726 36.58 10.09 3.36
C THR A 726 36.06 11.47 2.96
N ASN A 727 35.26 11.51 1.89
CA ASN A 727 34.57 12.71 1.46
C ASN A 727 33.07 12.46 1.32
N VAL A 728 32.26 13.48 1.56
CA VAL A 728 30.83 13.51 1.26
C VAL A 728 30.66 13.75 -0.25
N VAL A 729 30.90 12.72 -1.05
CA VAL A 729 30.90 12.76 -2.52
C VAL A 729 30.01 11.66 -3.10
N GLU A 730 29.90 11.62 -4.42
CA GLU A 730 29.11 10.63 -5.18
C GLU A 730 29.42 9.17 -4.86
N GLY A 731 30.65 8.85 -4.41
CA GLY A 731 31.00 7.50 -3.93
C GLY A 731 30.34 7.07 -2.62
N GLN A 732 29.65 7.98 -1.91
CA GLN A 732 28.85 7.73 -0.71
C GLN A 732 27.37 8.09 -0.92
N GLU A 733 26.88 7.95 -2.12
CA GLU A 733 25.53 8.31 -2.56
C GLU A 733 24.42 7.73 -1.64
N LEU A 734 24.65 6.55 -1.09
CA LEU A 734 23.70 5.89 -0.17
C LEU A 734 23.54 6.60 1.18
N GLN A 735 24.47 7.47 1.55
CA GLN A 735 24.45 8.15 2.85
C GLN A 735 23.99 9.61 2.73
N GLY A 736 24.15 10.22 1.55
CA GLY A 736 23.83 11.64 1.34
C GLY A 736 24.72 12.57 2.18
N GLY A 737 24.11 13.54 2.84
CA GLY A 737 24.79 14.58 3.63
C GLY A 737 25.30 14.14 5.01
N LYS A 738 25.66 12.88 5.20
CA LYS A 738 26.28 12.36 6.42
C LYS A 738 27.36 11.34 6.10
N VAL A 739 28.23 11.03 7.07
CA VAL A 739 29.25 9.99 6.95
C VAL A 739 29.01 8.91 8.00
N VAL A 740 28.94 7.65 7.57
CA VAL A 740 28.84 6.48 8.46
C VAL A 740 30.18 5.76 8.51
N TRP A 741 30.84 5.84 9.67
CA TRP A 741 32.13 5.23 9.90
C TRP A 741 32.00 3.89 10.65
N ASN A 742 32.59 2.82 10.12
CA ASN A 742 32.51 1.46 10.65
C ASN A 742 33.54 1.15 11.75
N LYS A 743 34.12 2.16 12.39
CA LYS A 743 35.16 2.07 13.43
C LYS A 743 36.40 1.31 12.96
N LYS A 744 36.74 1.39 11.66
CA LYS A 744 37.98 0.81 11.10
C LYS A 744 38.91 1.91 10.62
N ASN A 745 40.24 1.63 10.71
CA ASN A 745 41.27 2.49 10.15
C ASN A 745 41.44 2.25 8.63
N LEU A 746 42.29 3.04 7.98
CA LEU A 746 42.58 2.93 6.52
C LEU A 746 43.08 1.54 6.11
N ALA A 747 43.63 0.73 7.04
CA ALA A 747 44.03 -0.66 6.79
C ALA A 747 42.90 -1.68 7.03
N GLY A 748 41.69 -1.24 7.29
CA GLY A 748 40.52 -2.10 7.53
C GLY A 748 40.47 -2.77 8.92
N LYS A 749 41.39 -2.42 9.83
CA LYS A 749 41.46 -2.96 11.20
C LYS A 749 40.59 -2.11 12.14
N SER A 750 39.91 -2.78 13.09
CA SER A 750 39.12 -2.09 14.12
C SER A 750 40.05 -1.18 14.97
N VAL A 751 39.54 -0.01 15.31
CA VAL A 751 40.27 0.97 16.13
C VAL A 751 40.17 0.60 17.61
N ALA A 752 41.17 1.01 18.41
CA ALA A 752 41.18 0.78 19.84
C ALA A 752 40.21 1.70 20.59
N SER A 753 39.91 1.35 21.86
CA SER A 753 39.21 2.27 22.77
C SER A 753 40.01 3.56 22.92
N GLY A 754 39.31 4.70 22.84
CA GLY A 754 39.99 6.01 22.95
C GLY A 754 39.09 7.14 22.44
N VAL A 755 39.59 8.35 22.46
CA VAL A 755 38.96 9.53 21.88
C VAL A 755 39.58 9.79 20.50
N TYR A 756 38.72 10.03 19.54
CA TYR A 756 39.09 10.37 18.16
C TYR A 756 38.57 11.76 17.82
N ILE A 757 39.37 12.54 17.11
CA ILE A 757 39.03 13.89 16.66
C ILE A 757 38.56 13.78 15.20
N VAL A 758 37.43 14.34 14.90
CA VAL A 758 36.88 14.40 13.54
C VAL A 758 37.02 15.82 13.04
N LEU A 759 37.81 16.01 11.99
CA LEU A 759 37.95 17.27 11.28
C LEU A 759 37.18 17.24 9.98
N LEU A 760 36.40 18.27 9.74
CA LEU A 760 35.67 18.45 8.52
C LEU A 760 36.06 19.76 7.83
N SER A 761 36.12 19.74 6.49
CA SER A 761 36.34 20.93 5.67
C SER A 761 35.57 20.81 4.36
N ASN A 762 35.06 21.91 3.82
CA ASN A 762 34.57 21.96 2.45
C ASN A 762 35.74 21.90 1.44
N ASP A 763 35.44 21.81 0.14
CA ASP A 763 36.42 21.59 -0.93
C ASP A 763 37.50 22.68 -1.00
N ASP A 764 37.17 23.94 -0.70
CA ASP A 764 38.11 25.08 -0.74
C ASP A 764 38.68 25.42 0.63
N ALA A 765 38.35 24.62 1.66
CA ALA A 765 38.73 24.81 3.07
C ALA A 765 38.33 26.17 3.67
N SER A 766 37.38 26.89 3.07
CA SER A 766 36.83 28.13 3.60
C SER A 766 35.94 27.91 4.82
N GLU A 767 35.32 26.73 4.92
CA GLU A 767 34.51 26.32 6.07
C GLU A 767 35.13 25.08 6.71
N THR A 768 35.22 25.06 8.05
CA THR A 768 35.76 23.94 8.83
C THR A 768 34.91 23.69 10.05
N SER A 769 34.80 22.43 10.46
CA SER A 769 34.08 22.05 11.68
C SER A 769 34.80 20.88 12.36
N VAL A 770 34.63 20.73 13.68
CA VAL A 770 35.32 19.71 14.50
C VAL A 770 34.34 19.07 15.47
N THR A 771 34.41 17.75 15.57
CA THR A 771 33.76 17.01 16.66
C THR A 771 34.64 15.91 17.20
N LYS A 772 34.22 15.23 18.28
CA LYS A 772 34.96 14.15 18.93
C LYS A 772 34.11 12.91 19.06
N ILE A 773 34.73 11.75 18.94
CA ILE A 773 34.12 10.44 19.14
C ILE A 773 34.86 9.71 20.26
N ALA A 774 34.13 9.23 21.25
CA ALA A 774 34.65 8.30 22.26
C ALA A 774 34.30 6.87 21.82
N ILE A 775 35.31 6.01 21.65
CA ILE A 775 35.17 4.58 21.37
C ILE A 775 35.42 3.78 22.61
N VAL A 776 34.52 2.86 22.95
CA VAL A 776 34.63 1.93 24.09
C VAL A 776 34.39 0.51 23.57
N ASN A 777 35.47 -0.26 23.42
CA ASN A 777 35.45 -1.64 22.93
C ASN A 777 35.40 -2.64 24.07
#